data_81039a45b2b78758016111cd0910f070
#
_entry.id   81039a45b2b78758016111cd0910f070
#
_cell.length_a   1.000
_cell.length_b   1.000
_cell.length_c   1.000
_cell.angle_alpha   90.00
_cell.angle_beta   90.00
_cell.angle_gamma   90.00
#
_symmetry.space_group_name_H-M   'P 1'
#
loop_
_entity.id
_entity.type
_entity.pdbx_description
1 polymer ?
#
loop_
_entity_poly.entity_id
_entity_poly.type
_entity_poly.pdbx_seq_one_letter_code
_entity_poly.pdbx_strand_id
1 'polypeptide(L)'
;MIKKIVIKGAKEHNLKNISLEVPKDKFVVITGLSGSGKSSLAFDTIYAEGQRRYVESLSAYARQFLDKMKKPNVDLIEGLSPAISIEQKNTSKNPRSTVATVTEIYDYMRVLYARAGIPYSPFTGKPITSQTITQIVDKIKELPKKATIYLYAPVVRGRKGEYKKDILGYKKRGFRKIKIDDVVYEIDKVPELNKKVNHDISVLVDRIVLNSSLGNRLAESIESAVNLANGLVFVEYEDETLPAKFRKTEKLIFSTKFACPESGFTIEEIEPRLFSFNSPFGACEECEGIGVKLNVDPNLVVPNEKKSIADGAIEPWAKTTTLYYAQTLASIAKHYNFSLDEKWNKLPKKIKDIILYGSDDEEIKFNYDDGYEKYSNKKTFEGVINNLERRYLETDSDWKREEIAQYQSDTKCERCNGHRLKDEALCVKIDGLHISEVTEKSILDASEWFKSLNKSLDPRQLKIAEHILKEINERLNFLLNVGLDYLTLSRESGTLSGGEAQRIRLASQIGSGLTGVLYVLDEPSIGLHQKDNVKLISALKRLRDLGNTVIVVEHDTETMENADHIIDLGPEAGSKGGQVVAEGTIKDIINSKDSITGKYLSHKFKINVPQKRRLAKNGRFLEISGATGNNLQNVNLKIPLGSLTCVTGVSGSGKSTLVLQTLYNALNLTLNNNKSRKIPKPFKGFKGTELIDKIIDIDQSPIGRTPRSNPATYTGAFGPIRDWFTALPESKTRGYKPGRFSFNVRGGRCEACEGDGVITYEMHFLPDVYIQCDECKGTRYNRETLEIKFKDKSIADVLNMTVDEGCEYFENISNIKTKLLTLKKVGLGYIKIGQQATTLSGGEAQRIKLAKELSKRSTGRTMYILDEPTTGLHQHDIKKLLEILHTFVALGNTVVVIEHNLDVIKTADYIVDMGPEGGVKGGKIIAEGKPEDICKIKDSYTGQFLKPLLV
;
A
#
# COMPACT_ATOMS: atom_id res chain seq x y z
N MET A 1 26.51 -16.69 31.17
CA MET A 1 25.92 -16.35 29.86
C MET A 1 26.94 -15.50 29.09
N ILE A 2 27.09 -15.78 27.80
CA ILE A 2 27.96 -14.97 26.91
C ILE A 2 27.33 -13.59 26.79
N LYS A 3 28.02 -12.56 27.29
CA LYS A 3 27.51 -11.15 27.32
C LYS A 3 27.75 -10.38 26.02
N LYS A 4 28.36 -10.99 25.02
CA LYS A 4 28.75 -10.37 23.77
C LYS A 4 28.50 -11.29 22.59
N ILE A 5 28.22 -10.72 21.43
CA ILE A 5 28.26 -11.41 20.12
C ILE A 5 29.68 -11.18 19.59
N VAL A 6 30.43 -12.25 19.38
CA VAL A 6 31.82 -12.20 18.90
C VAL A 6 31.83 -12.55 17.43
N ILE A 7 32.29 -11.65 16.59
CA ILE A 7 32.41 -11.81 15.14
C ILE A 7 33.90 -11.83 14.79
N LYS A 8 34.35 -12.84 14.03
CA LYS A 8 35.73 -12.94 13.55
C LYS A 8 35.74 -13.17 12.05
N GLY A 9 36.48 -12.37 11.35
CA GLY A 9 36.76 -12.58 9.95
C GLY A 9 35.56 -12.38 9.01
N ALA A 10 34.73 -11.36 9.24
CA ALA A 10 33.62 -11.03 8.32
C ALA A 10 34.15 -10.44 7.01
N LYS A 11 33.78 -11.08 5.88
CA LYS A 11 34.28 -10.78 4.52
C LYS A 11 33.15 -10.64 3.49
N GLU A 12 31.90 -10.47 3.93
CA GLU A 12 30.76 -10.33 3.03
C GLU A 12 30.83 -9.01 2.25
N HIS A 13 30.59 -9.05 0.95
CA HIS A 13 30.64 -7.92 0.03
C HIS A 13 31.97 -7.13 0.11
N ASN A 14 31.91 -5.90 0.63
CA ASN A 14 33.07 -5.02 0.75
C ASN A 14 33.76 -5.07 2.13
N LEU A 15 33.30 -5.92 3.05
CA LEU A 15 33.92 -6.07 4.37
C LEU A 15 35.34 -6.64 4.29
N LYS A 16 36.28 -6.02 4.97
CA LYS A 16 37.72 -6.32 4.92
C LYS A 16 38.16 -7.13 6.14
N ASN A 17 37.70 -8.38 6.24
CA ASN A 17 38.08 -9.28 7.32
C ASN A 17 37.88 -8.70 8.72
N ILE A 18 36.67 -8.17 8.96
CA ILE A 18 36.34 -7.45 10.19
C ILE A 18 36.23 -8.44 11.38
N SER A 19 36.80 -8.06 12.50
CA SER A 19 36.58 -8.76 13.79
C SER A 19 36.14 -7.71 14.81
N LEU A 20 35.02 -7.97 15.50
CA LEU A 20 34.43 -7.06 16.48
C LEU A 20 33.59 -7.81 17.53
N GLU A 21 33.32 -7.12 18.64
CA GLU A 21 32.48 -7.63 19.72
C GLU A 21 31.27 -6.73 19.94
N VAL A 22 30.07 -7.24 19.72
CA VAL A 22 28.81 -6.49 19.92
C VAL A 22 28.24 -6.84 21.30
N PRO A 23 28.02 -5.86 22.20
CA PRO A 23 27.43 -6.14 23.51
C PRO A 23 25.97 -6.59 23.38
N LYS A 24 25.58 -7.63 24.17
CA LYS A 24 24.19 -8.11 24.24
C LYS A 24 23.34 -7.25 25.17
N ASP A 25 22.03 -7.29 24.98
CA ASP A 25 21.02 -6.59 25.76
C ASP A 25 21.29 -5.06 25.79
N LYS A 26 21.77 -4.56 24.63
CA LYS A 26 22.12 -3.16 24.40
C LYS A 26 21.48 -2.62 23.13
N PHE A 27 21.33 -1.32 23.10
CA PHE A 27 20.96 -0.56 21.90
C PHE A 27 22.25 -0.16 21.16
N VAL A 28 22.52 -0.84 20.04
CA VAL A 28 23.74 -0.70 19.24
C VAL A 28 23.43 -0.03 17.93
N VAL A 29 24.17 1.01 17.58
CA VAL A 29 24.04 1.70 16.29
C VAL A 29 25.24 1.40 15.40
N ILE A 30 24.98 0.91 14.17
CA ILE A 30 25.99 0.77 13.12
C ILE A 30 25.85 1.96 12.17
N THR A 31 26.87 2.79 12.09
CA THR A 31 26.90 4.02 11.29
C THR A 31 28.08 4.04 10.33
N GLY A 32 28.22 5.11 9.53
CA GLY A 32 29.27 5.33 8.55
C GLY A 32 28.76 5.82 7.21
N LEU A 33 29.59 6.11 6.26
CA LEU A 33 29.23 6.63 4.94
C LEU A 33 28.30 5.67 4.16
N SER A 34 27.52 6.20 3.21
CA SER A 34 26.74 5.35 2.30
C SER A 34 27.69 4.44 1.51
N GLY A 35 27.40 3.12 1.48
CA GLY A 35 28.28 2.13 0.85
C GLY A 35 29.52 1.72 1.66
N SER A 36 29.64 2.09 2.95
CA SER A 36 30.76 1.66 3.81
C SER A 36 30.67 0.21 4.30
N GLY A 37 29.57 -0.52 4.06
CA GLY A 37 29.40 -1.92 4.46
C GLY A 37 28.48 -2.13 5.66
N LYS A 38 27.74 -1.13 6.10
CA LYS A 38 26.80 -1.23 7.24
C LYS A 38 25.79 -2.34 7.11
N SER A 39 25.07 -2.35 6.00
CA SER A 39 24.04 -3.38 5.73
C SER A 39 24.69 -4.75 5.54
N SER A 40 25.89 -4.82 4.93
CA SER A 40 26.65 -6.07 4.79
C SER A 40 27.02 -6.68 6.17
N LEU A 41 27.36 -5.83 7.15
CA LEU A 41 27.63 -6.31 8.51
C LEU A 41 26.34 -6.67 9.25
N ALA A 42 25.33 -5.79 9.26
CA ALA A 42 24.10 -5.93 10.04
C ALA A 42 23.20 -7.05 9.50
N PHE A 43 22.91 -7.02 8.20
CA PHE A 43 21.93 -7.91 7.55
C PHE A 43 22.59 -9.12 6.91
N ASP A 44 23.56 -8.92 6.01
CA ASP A 44 24.14 -10.03 5.24
C ASP A 44 25.10 -10.91 6.07
N THR A 45 25.56 -10.42 7.24
CA THR A 45 26.44 -11.19 8.14
C THR A 45 25.72 -11.57 9.44
N ILE A 46 25.37 -10.61 10.31
CA ILE A 46 24.86 -10.90 11.67
C ILE A 46 23.46 -11.50 11.61
N TYR A 47 22.52 -10.83 10.93
CA TYR A 47 21.14 -11.30 10.81
C TYR A 47 21.07 -12.61 10.01
N ALA A 48 21.72 -12.69 8.85
CA ALA A 48 21.69 -13.87 8.00
C ALA A 48 22.17 -15.14 8.72
N GLU A 49 23.26 -15.06 9.51
CA GLU A 49 23.74 -16.18 10.30
C GLU A 49 22.80 -16.50 11.49
N GLY A 50 22.23 -15.49 12.14
CA GLY A 50 21.26 -15.68 13.22
C GLY A 50 19.99 -16.38 12.73
N GLN A 51 19.46 -15.96 11.58
CA GLN A 51 18.31 -16.57 10.93
C GLN A 51 18.63 -18.01 10.48
N ARG A 52 19.78 -18.22 9.85
CA ARG A 52 20.21 -19.54 9.40
C ARG A 52 20.25 -20.55 10.56
N ARG A 53 20.87 -20.18 11.69
CA ARG A 53 20.93 -21.02 12.89
C ARG A 53 19.56 -21.28 13.51
N TYR A 54 18.69 -20.28 13.49
CA TYR A 54 17.32 -20.45 13.98
C TYR A 54 16.55 -21.46 13.12
N VAL A 55 16.60 -21.34 11.80
CA VAL A 55 15.95 -22.27 10.87
C VAL A 55 16.55 -23.68 11.00
N GLU A 56 17.87 -23.79 11.22
CA GLU A 56 18.56 -25.06 11.44
C GLU A 56 18.05 -25.79 12.71
N SER A 57 17.63 -25.04 13.71
CA SER A 57 17.05 -25.59 14.96
C SER A 57 15.60 -26.07 14.81
N LEU A 58 14.92 -25.75 13.70
CA LEU A 58 13.54 -26.13 13.44
C LEU A 58 13.41 -27.57 12.89
N SER A 59 12.20 -27.96 12.51
CA SER A 59 11.87 -29.30 12.01
C SER A 59 12.62 -29.66 10.72
N ALA A 60 12.69 -30.97 10.40
CA ALA A 60 13.30 -31.48 9.16
C ALA A 60 12.70 -30.85 7.87
N TYR A 61 11.40 -30.51 7.89
CA TYR A 61 10.75 -29.80 6.77
C TYR A 61 11.31 -28.39 6.59
N ALA A 62 11.48 -27.63 7.67
CA ALA A 62 12.08 -26.29 7.61
C ALA A 62 13.54 -26.33 7.14
N ARG A 63 14.28 -27.38 7.47
CA ARG A 63 15.66 -27.57 7.01
C ARG A 63 15.82 -27.74 5.50
N GLN A 64 14.80 -28.19 4.78
CA GLN A 64 14.84 -28.25 3.30
C GLN A 64 15.02 -26.87 2.64
N PHE A 65 14.69 -25.80 3.39
CA PHE A 65 14.93 -24.42 2.93
C PHE A 65 16.33 -23.92 3.25
N LEU A 66 17.07 -24.57 4.17
CA LEU A 66 18.46 -24.22 4.54
C LEU A 66 19.45 -24.36 3.39
N ASP A 67 19.29 -25.38 2.57
CA ASP A 67 20.18 -25.62 1.42
C ASP A 67 20.13 -24.45 0.40
N LYS A 68 19.08 -23.62 0.48
CA LYS A 68 18.90 -22.41 -0.33
C LYS A 68 19.39 -21.13 0.36
N MET A 69 19.68 -21.17 1.67
CA MET A 69 20.18 -20.01 2.42
C MET A 69 21.71 -19.96 2.31
N LYS A 70 22.20 -18.91 1.66
CA LYS A 70 23.65 -18.69 1.55
C LYS A 70 24.26 -18.49 2.93
N LYS A 71 25.30 -19.27 3.27
CA LYS A 71 26.09 -19.06 4.48
C LYS A 71 26.90 -17.77 4.31
N PRO A 72 26.84 -16.82 5.27
CA PRO A 72 27.67 -15.62 5.21
C PRO A 72 29.17 -15.94 5.18
N ASN A 73 29.93 -15.13 4.47
CA ASN A 73 31.39 -15.26 4.39
C ASN A 73 32.02 -14.66 5.66
N VAL A 74 32.07 -15.50 6.69
CA VAL A 74 32.59 -15.15 8.02
C VAL A 74 33.28 -16.36 8.63
N ASP A 75 34.41 -16.13 9.30
CA ASP A 75 35.18 -17.24 9.88
C ASP A 75 34.47 -17.82 11.12
N LEU A 76 33.97 -16.96 12.02
CA LEU A 76 33.26 -17.34 13.24
C LEU A 76 32.30 -16.27 13.72
N ILE A 77 31.07 -16.67 14.13
CA ILE A 77 30.17 -15.83 14.93
C ILE A 77 29.69 -16.64 16.15
N GLU A 78 29.93 -16.12 17.35
CA GLU A 78 29.45 -16.72 18.60
C GLU A 78 28.49 -15.80 19.33
N GLY A 79 27.62 -16.37 20.17
CA GLY A 79 26.72 -15.62 21.04
C GLY A 79 25.45 -15.10 20.36
N LEU A 80 25.13 -15.50 19.13
CA LEU A 80 23.89 -15.07 18.46
C LEU A 80 22.65 -15.60 19.20
N SER A 81 21.66 -14.73 19.32
CA SER A 81 20.28 -15.05 19.67
C SER A 81 19.43 -15.23 18.40
N PRO A 82 18.22 -15.81 18.49
CA PRO A 82 17.28 -15.77 17.36
C PRO A 82 17.14 -14.35 16.83
N ALA A 83 17.28 -14.18 15.52
CA ALA A 83 17.35 -12.86 14.90
C ALA A 83 16.07 -12.52 14.13
N ILE A 84 15.58 -11.28 14.27
CA ILE A 84 14.44 -10.72 13.56
C ILE A 84 14.92 -9.44 12.84
N SER A 85 14.68 -9.36 11.52
CA SER A 85 14.94 -8.15 10.76
C SER A 85 13.69 -7.31 10.54
N ILE A 86 13.85 -6.00 10.57
CA ILE A 86 12.80 -5.02 10.28
C ILE A 86 13.32 -4.10 9.18
N GLU A 87 13.15 -4.52 7.94
CA GLU A 87 13.59 -3.81 6.74
C GLU A 87 12.48 -2.98 6.11
N GLN A 88 12.85 -1.99 5.28
CA GLN A 88 11.90 -1.13 4.56
C GLN A 88 11.26 -1.81 3.33
N LYS A 89 11.94 -2.77 2.72
CA LYS A 89 11.68 -3.23 1.34
C LYS A 89 10.39 -4.00 1.08
N ASN A 90 9.66 -4.46 2.10
CA ASN A 90 8.55 -5.38 1.88
C ASN A 90 7.21 -4.86 2.40
N THR A 91 6.60 -3.91 1.69
CA THR A 91 5.16 -3.68 1.81
C THR A 91 4.43 -4.75 0.98
N SER A 92 3.57 -5.52 1.63
CA SER A 92 2.68 -6.44 0.92
C SER A 92 1.80 -5.64 -0.05
N LYS A 93 1.82 -6.00 -1.32
CA LYS A 93 0.91 -5.42 -2.33
C LYS A 93 -0.48 -6.04 -2.30
N ASN A 94 -0.75 -6.95 -1.36
CA ASN A 94 -2.04 -7.58 -1.23
C ASN A 94 -3.07 -6.54 -0.74
N PRO A 95 -4.12 -6.23 -1.51
CA PRO A 95 -5.14 -5.24 -1.13
C PRO A 95 -5.97 -5.65 0.09
N ARG A 96 -5.91 -6.94 0.48
CA ARG A 96 -6.54 -7.45 1.70
C ARG A 96 -5.71 -7.27 2.95
N SER A 97 -4.45 -6.82 2.82
CA SER A 97 -3.57 -6.53 3.96
C SER A 97 -3.78 -5.08 4.41
N THR A 98 -4.22 -4.88 5.64
CA THR A 98 -4.47 -3.56 6.25
C THR A 98 -3.65 -3.38 7.53
N VAL A 99 -3.55 -2.15 8.03
CA VAL A 99 -2.91 -1.88 9.33
C VAL A 99 -3.50 -2.78 10.42
N ALA A 100 -4.83 -2.86 10.51
CA ALA A 100 -5.50 -3.68 11.52
C ALA A 100 -5.20 -5.18 11.42
N THR A 101 -5.04 -5.72 10.18
CA THR A 101 -4.72 -7.15 10.00
C THR A 101 -3.26 -7.46 10.27
N VAL A 102 -2.33 -6.59 9.88
CA VAL A 102 -0.89 -6.77 10.13
C VAL A 102 -0.54 -6.68 11.62
N THR A 103 -1.29 -5.89 12.36
CA THR A 103 -1.13 -5.71 13.82
C THR A 103 -1.96 -6.68 14.65
N GLU A 104 -2.68 -7.61 14.00
CA GLU A 104 -3.61 -8.56 14.63
C GLU A 104 -4.80 -7.91 15.37
N ILE A 105 -4.90 -6.58 15.39
CA ILE A 105 -6.01 -5.86 16.03
C ILE A 105 -7.34 -6.32 15.45
N TYR A 106 -7.39 -6.53 14.12
CA TYR A 106 -8.60 -6.98 13.44
C TYR A 106 -9.08 -8.36 13.92
N ASP A 107 -8.17 -9.26 14.25
CA ASP A 107 -8.52 -10.59 14.75
C ASP A 107 -9.20 -10.52 16.11
N TYR A 108 -8.70 -9.66 17.01
CA TYR A 108 -9.35 -9.39 18.28
C TYR A 108 -10.70 -8.67 18.11
N MET A 109 -10.79 -7.72 17.17
CA MET A 109 -12.06 -7.05 16.85
C MET A 109 -13.12 -8.02 16.36
N ARG A 110 -12.76 -8.98 15.49
CA ARG A 110 -13.71 -10.02 15.05
C ARG A 110 -14.28 -10.84 16.20
N VAL A 111 -13.45 -11.18 17.17
CA VAL A 111 -13.89 -11.90 18.37
C VAL A 111 -14.76 -11.01 19.25
N LEU A 112 -14.39 -9.74 19.42
CA LEU A 112 -15.15 -8.77 20.20
C LEU A 112 -16.57 -8.59 19.62
N TYR A 113 -16.70 -8.36 18.31
CA TYR A 113 -17.99 -8.19 17.65
C TYR A 113 -18.83 -9.47 17.66
N ALA A 114 -18.21 -10.63 17.55
CA ALA A 114 -18.91 -11.90 17.63
C ALA A 114 -19.46 -12.22 19.04
N ARG A 115 -18.82 -11.72 20.11
CA ARG A 115 -19.16 -12.07 21.49
C ARG A 115 -19.93 -10.98 22.23
N ALA A 116 -19.67 -9.72 21.95
CA ALA A 116 -20.26 -8.57 22.62
C ALA A 116 -21.14 -7.70 21.70
N GLY A 117 -21.12 -7.92 20.38
CA GLY A 117 -21.89 -7.15 19.42
C GLY A 117 -23.38 -7.46 19.47
N ILE A 118 -24.19 -6.43 19.23
CA ILE A 118 -25.65 -6.51 19.15
C ILE A 118 -26.04 -6.40 17.66
N PRO A 119 -26.74 -7.39 17.10
CA PRO A 119 -27.23 -7.30 15.73
C PRO A 119 -28.44 -6.39 15.62
N TYR A 120 -28.48 -5.57 14.57
CA TYR A 120 -29.59 -4.68 14.24
C TYR A 120 -30.17 -5.05 12.86
N SER A 121 -31.46 -4.85 12.68
CA SER A 121 -32.08 -5.03 11.35
C SER A 121 -31.65 -3.88 10.41
N PRO A 122 -31.10 -4.18 9.23
CA PRO A 122 -30.72 -3.16 8.24
C PRO A 122 -31.93 -2.40 7.69
N PHE A 123 -33.13 -2.97 7.80
CA PHE A 123 -34.36 -2.41 7.26
C PHE A 123 -35.14 -1.59 8.30
N THR A 124 -35.15 -2.03 9.57
CA THR A 124 -35.95 -1.37 10.63
C THR A 124 -35.10 -0.61 11.63
N GLY A 125 -33.78 -0.83 11.65
CA GLY A 125 -32.86 -0.22 12.63
C GLY A 125 -33.05 -0.72 14.06
N LYS A 126 -33.93 -1.70 14.30
CA LYS A 126 -34.20 -2.24 15.65
C LYS A 126 -33.21 -3.39 15.97
N PRO A 127 -32.83 -3.54 17.28
CA PRO A 127 -31.97 -4.65 17.69
C PRO A 127 -32.69 -6.01 17.46
N ILE A 128 -31.95 -6.98 17.06
CA ILE A 128 -32.41 -8.34 16.84
C ILE A 128 -31.92 -9.22 17.98
N THR A 129 -32.83 -9.89 18.68
CA THR A 129 -32.50 -10.78 19.80
C THR A 129 -32.93 -12.21 19.50
N SER A 130 -32.08 -13.18 19.86
CA SER A 130 -32.50 -14.59 19.88
C SER A 130 -33.17 -14.89 21.23
N GLN A 131 -34.22 -15.70 21.21
CA GLN A 131 -34.95 -16.13 22.38
C GLN A 131 -34.82 -17.65 22.54
N THR A 132 -34.63 -18.09 23.79
CA THR A 132 -34.73 -19.55 24.07
C THR A 132 -36.19 -20.00 24.04
N ILE A 133 -36.43 -21.27 23.75
CA ILE A 133 -37.78 -21.86 23.77
C ILE A 133 -38.47 -21.58 25.10
N THR A 134 -37.73 -21.69 26.23
CA THR A 134 -38.23 -21.37 27.57
C THR A 134 -38.71 -19.91 27.68
N GLN A 135 -37.92 -18.95 27.18
CA GLN A 135 -38.31 -17.53 27.18
C GLN A 135 -39.53 -17.25 26.31
N ILE A 136 -39.64 -17.94 25.16
CA ILE A 136 -40.83 -17.85 24.29
C ILE A 136 -42.06 -18.39 25.03
N VAL A 137 -41.94 -19.55 25.69
CA VAL A 137 -42.99 -20.16 26.50
C VAL A 137 -43.44 -19.22 27.64
N ASP A 138 -42.49 -18.62 28.37
CA ASP A 138 -42.78 -17.73 29.47
C ASP A 138 -43.52 -16.47 28.99
N LYS A 139 -43.09 -15.85 27.91
CA LYS A 139 -43.80 -14.69 27.31
C LYS A 139 -45.21 -15.06 26.81
N ILE A 140 -45.42 -16.27 26.26
CA ILE A 140 -46.72 -16.71 25.81
C ILE A 140 -47.63 -16.95 27.04
N LYS A 141 -47.07 -17.44 28.17
CA LYS A 141 -47.82 -17.62 29.42
C LYS A 141 -48.27 -16.30 30.08
N GLU A 142 -47.63 -15.17 29.75
CA GLU A 142 -48.04 -13.83 30.22
C GLU A 142 -49.30 -13.32 29.51
N LEU A 143 -49.71 -13.93 28.39
CA LEU A 143 -50.96 -13.59 27.70
C LEU A 143 -52.20 -13.85 28.54
N PRO A 144 -53.36 -13.23 28.23
CA PRO A 144 -54.58 -13.34 29.04
C PRO A 144 -54.99 -14.83 29.25
N LYS A 145 -55.33 -15.20 30.46
CA LYS A 145 -55.80 -16.54 30.79
C LYS A 145 -57.07 -16.86 29.99
N LYS A 146 -57.13 -18.05 29.42
CA LYS A 146 -58.18 -18.56 28.46
C LYS A 146 -58.08 -17.99 27.05
N ALA A 147 -57.05 -17.19 26.69
CA ALA A 147 -56.82 -16.81 25.31
C ALA A 147 -56.57 -18.05 24.43
N THR A 148 -57.20 -18.08 23.26
CA THR A 148 -56.87 -19.09 22.26
C THR A 148 -55.70 -18.62 21.41
N ILE A 149 -54.65 -19.39 21.39
CA ILE A 149 -53.46 -19.10 20.62
C ILE A 149 -53.36 -20.05 19.42
N TYR A 150 -52.86 -19.53 18.29
CA TYR A 150 -52.57 -20.24 17.09
C TYR A 150 -51.06 -20.14 16.82
N LEU A 151 -50.37 -21.27 16.81
CA LEU A 151 -48.93 -21.34 16.57
C LEU A 151 -48.66 -21.62 15.08
N TYR A 152 -48.06 -20.68 14.40
CA TYR A 152 -47.70 -20.78 12.99
C TYR A 152 -46.22 -20.89 12.80
N ALA A 153 -45.78 -21.78 11.88
CA ALA A 153 -44.44 -21.89 11.38
C ALA A 153 -44.34 -21.18 10.01
N PRO A 154 -43.71 -20.01 9.86
CA PRO A 154 -43.58 -19.30 8.60
C PRO A 154 -42.49 -19.93 7.73
N VAL A 155 -42.92 -20.82 6.80
CA VAL A 155 -42.02 -21.61 5.96
C VAL A 155 -41.63 -20.92 4.64
N VAL A 156 -42.45 -19.99 4.13
CA VAL A 156 -42.13 -19.15 2.97
C VAL A 156 -42.48 -17.70 3.32
N ARG A 157 -41.57 -16.77 2.98
CA ARG A 157 -41.73 -15.35 3.25
C ARG A 157 -41.31 -14.54 2.02
N GLY A 158 -42.27 -13.85 1.41
CA GLY A 158 -42.06 -12.92 0.31
C GLY A 158 -41.31 -13.52 -0.89
N ARG A 159 -41.48 -14.81 -1.19
CA ARG A 159 -40.82 -15.50 -2.30
C ARG A 159 -41.79 -15.92 -3.39
N LYS A 160 -41.34 -15.79 -4.66
CA LYS A 160 -42.10 -16.29 -5.83
C LYS A 160 -42.01 -17.81 -5.92
N GLY A 161 -43.12 -18.47 -6.27
CA GLY A 161 -43.13 -19.92 -6.45
C GLY A 161 -44.53 -20.50 -6.37
N GLU A 162 -44.73 -21.73 -6.87
CA GLU A 162 -45.98 -22.47 -6.83
C GLU A 162 -46.13 -23.32 -5.56
N TYR A 163 -45.05 -23.68 -4.88
CA TYR A 163 -44.95 -24.43 -3.62
C TYR A 163 -45.75 -25.72 -3.49
N LYS A 164 -46.30 -26.29 -4.61
CA LYS A 164 -47.09 -27.51 -4.60
C LYS A 164 -46.41 -28.70 -3.91
N LYS A 165 -45.11 -28.88 -4.16
CA LYS A 165 -44.33 -29.98 -3.56
C LYS A 165 -44.14 -29.80 -2.04
N ASP A 166 -43.91 -28.57 -1.61
CA ASP A 166 -43.71 -28.25 -0.20
C ASP A 166 -45.00 -28.43 0.58
N ILE A 167 -46.13 -27.94 0.04
CA ILE A 167 -47.46 -28.08 0.65
C ILE A 167 -47.82 -29.56 0.78
N LEU A 168 -47.58 -30.39 -0.26
CA LEU A 168 -47.77 -31.84 -0.18
C LEU A 168 -46.83 -32.48 0.88
N GLY A 169 -45.63 -31.95 1.04
CA GLY A 169 -44.69 -32.38 2.09
C GLY A 169 -45.22 -32.11 3.50
N TYR A 170 -45.81 -30.95 3.74
CA TYR A 170 -46.44 -30.61 5.04
C TYR A 170 -47.70 -31.48 5.29
N LYS A 171 -48.53 -31.75 4.28
CA LYS A 171 -49.63 -32.66 4.40
C LYS A 171 -49.19 -34.08 4.82
N LYS A 172 -48.11 -34.61 4.21
CA LYS A 172 -47.54 -35.92 4.57
C LYS A 172 -47.01 -35.96 6.02
N ARG A 173 -46.61 -34.85 6.57
CA ARG A 173 -46.16 -34.70 7.98
C ARG A 173 -47.33 -34.53 8.97
N GLY A 174 -48.59 -34.55 8.47
CA GLY A 174 -49.79 -34.50 9.31
C GLY A 174 -50.39 -33.14 9.59
N PHE A 175 -49.84 -32.07 9.02
CA PHE A 175 -50.43 -30.73 9.17
C PHE A 175 -51.73 -30.61 8.36
N ARG A 176 -52.75 -29.94 8.97
CA ARG A 176 -54.10 -29.86 8.39
C ARG A 176 -54.43 -28.48 7.83
N LYS A 177 -53.85 -27.42 8.38
CA LYS A 177 -54.15 -26.04 8.01
C LYS A 177 -52.91 -25.27 7.68
N ILE A 178 -53.02 -24.39 6.70
CA ILE A 178 -51.92 -23.56 6.21
C ILE A 178 -52.49 -22.16 5.96
N LYS A 179 -51.71 -21.12 6.27
CA LYS A 179 -52.04 -19.70 6.06
C LYS A 179 -51.23 -19.23 4.86
N ILE A 180 -51.87 -18.74 3.82
CA ILE A 180 -51.25 -18.23 2.60
C ILE A 180 -51.75 -16.80 2.38
N ASP A 181 -50.84 -15.84 2.30
CA ASP A 181 -51.16 -14.43 2.08
C ASP A 181 -52.27 -13.94 3.02
N ASP A 182 -52.10 -14.23 4.33
CA ASP A 182 -53.02 -13.95 5.45
C ASP A 182 -54.38 -14.68 5.40
N VAL A 183 -54.64 -15.58 4.44
CA VAL A 183 -55.87 -16.40 4.37
C VAL A 183 -55.58 -17.82 4.83
N VAL A 184 -56.37 -18.36 5.74
CA VAL A 184 -56.22 -19.71 6.27
C VAL A 184 -56.98 -20.71 5.39
N TYR A 185 -56.27 -21.70 4.89
CA TYR A 185 -56.82 -22.78 4.07
C TYR A 185 -56.67 -24.14 4.76
N GLU A 186 -57.58 -25.05 4.52
CA GLU A 186 -57.32 -26.46 4.71
C GLU A 186 -56.30 -26.92 3.68
N ILE A 187 -55.31 -27.70 4.06
CA ILE A 187 -54.17 -28.03 3.21
C ILE A 187 -54.60 -28.74 1.91
N ASP A 188 -55.76 -29.39 1.96
CA ASP A 188 -56.37 -30.08 0.80
C ASP A 188 -57.13 -29.15 -0.16
N LYS A 189 -57.41 -27.93 0.27
CA LYS A 189 -58.16 -26.93 -0.49
C LYS A 189 -57.37 -25.69 -0.84
N VAL A 190 -56.04 -25.80 -0.85
CA VAL A 190 -55.16 -24.71 -1.23
C VAL A 190 -55.29 -24.44 -2.74
N PRO A 191 -55.54 -23.19 -3.14
CA PRO A 191 -55.62 -22.83 -4.56
C PRO A 191 -54.25 -22.93 -5.22
N GLU A 192 -54.23 -23.00 -6.56
CA GLU A 192 -52.96 -22.92 -7.31
C GLU A 192 -52.35 -21.54 -7.16
N LEU A 193 -51.09 -21.50 -6.66
CA LEU A 193 -50.37 -20.26 -6.43
C LEU A 193 -49.69 -19.77 -7.72
N ASN A 194 -49.69 -18.45 -7.90
CA ASN A 194 -49.08 -17.83 -9.08
C ASN A 194 -47.57 -17.72 -8.89
N LYS A 195 -46.78 -18.44 -9.69
CA LYS A 195 -45.32 -18.49 -9.63
C LYS A 195 -44.61 -17.14 -9.84
N LYS A 196 -45.31 -16.11 -10.34
CA LYS A 196 -44.77 -14.78 -10.62
C LYS A 196 -45.00 -13.79 -9.46
N VAL A 197 -45.84 -14.15 -8.49
CA VAL A 197 -46.18 -13.33 -7.33
C VAL A 197 -45.44 -13.82 -6.11
N ASN A 198 -45.08 -12.90 -5.21
CA ASN A 198 -44.52 -13.24 -3.91
C ASN A 198 -45.60 -13.76 -2.99
N HIS A 199 -45.33 -14.87 -2.30
CA HIS A 199 -46.25 -15.49 -1.35
C HIS A 199 -45.62 -15.56 0.05
N ASP A 200 -46.46 -15.41 1.05
CA ASP A 200 -46.19 -15.69 2.45
C ASP A 200 -46.96 -16.93 2.89
N ILE A 201 -46.24 -18.00 3.30
CA ILE A 201 -46.84 -19.26 3.67
C ILE A 201 -46.44 -19.64 5.08
N SER A 202 -47.43 -19.86 5.95
CA SER A 202 -47.25 -20.28 7.34
C SER A 202 -48.06 -21.51 7.65
N VAL A 203 -47.41 -22.56 8.17
CA VAL A 203 -48.10 -23.81 8.56
C VAL A 203 -48.63 -23.67 9.97
N LEU A 204 -49.94 -23.95 10.21
CA LEU A 204 -50.50 -24.03 11.53
C LEU A 204 -50.01 -25.31 12.23
N VAL A 205 -49.18 -25.13 13.27
CA VAL A 205 -48.60 -26.24 14.02
C VAL A 205 -49.54 -26.72 15.12
N ASP A 206 -50.09 -25.79 15.91
CA ASP A 206 -51.03 -26.14 16.97
C ASP A 206 -52.02 -25.00 17.26
N ARG A 207 -53.15 -25.36 17.87
CA ARG A 207 -54.14 -24.46 18.46
C ARG A 207 -54.27 -24.78 19.95
N ILE A 208 -53.93 -23.85 20.81
CA ILE A 208 -53.86 -24.07 22.26
C ILE A 208 -54.70 -23.01 22.97
N VAL A 209 -55.52 -23.46 23.97
CA VAL A 209 -56.17 -22.55 24.91
C VAL A 209 -55.34 -22.46 26.17
N LEU A 210 -54.92 -21.24 26.52
CA LEU A 210 -54.06 -21.00 27.68
C LEU A 210 -54.78 -21.30 28.98
N ASN A 211 -54.40 -22.39 29.67
CA ASN A 211 -54.90 -22.79 30.96
C ASN A 211 -53.76 -23.32 31.84
N SER A 212 -54.04 -23.52 33.13
CA SER A 212 -53.03 -24.01 34.08
C SER A 212 -52.57 -25.44 33.91
N SER A 213 -53.19 -26.23 33.01
CA SER A 213 -52.94 -27.66 32.83
C SER A 213 -52.18 -28.01 31.53
N LEU A 214 -51.53 -27.02 30.86
CA LEU A 214 -50.89 -27.22 29.57
C LEU A 214 -49.66 -28.13 29.59
N GLY A 215 -49.03 -28.35 30.75
CA GLY A 215 -47.84 -29.20 30.86
C GLY A 215 -46.75 -28.80 29.84
N ASN A 216 -46.13 -29.76 29.22
CA ASN A 216 -45.06 -29.57 28.26
C ASN A 216 -45.55 -29.31 26.79
N ARG A 217 -46.86 -29.44 26.54
CA ARG A 217 -47.42 -29.31 25.18
C ARG A 217 -47.08 -28.02 24.48
N LEU A 218 -47.12 -26.90 25.18
CA LEU A 218 -46.77 -25.58 24.61
C LEU A 218 -45.31 -25.56 24.15
N ALA A 219 -44.38 -26.09 24.98
CA ALA A 219 -42.96 -26.13 24.63
C ALA A 219 -42.69 -27.05 23.43
N GLU A 220 -43.30 -28.23 23.37
CA GLU A 220 -43.18 -29.18 22.27
C GLU A 220 -43.75 -28.61 20.95
N SER A 221 -44.89 -27.90 21.04
CA SER A 221 -45.50 -27.27 19.87
C SER A 221 -44.65 -26.09 19.34
N ILE A 222 -44.07 -25.31 20.23
CA ILE A 222 -43.12 -24.25 19.86
C ILE A 222 -41.86 -24.85 19.25
N GLU A 223 -41.28 -25.90 19.84
CA GLU A 223 -40.13 -26.60 19.31
C GLU A 223 -40.38 -27.15 17.90
N SER A 224 -41.53 -27.74 17.68
CA SER A 224 -41.96 -28.21 16.36
C SER A 224 -42.09 -27.06 15.37
N ALA A 225 -42.64 -25.92 15.75
CA ALA A 225 -42.81 -24.75 14.89
C ALA A 225 -41.44 -24.15 14.53
N VAL A 226 -40.53 -23.99 15.52
CA VAL A 226 -39.18 -23.50 15.37
C VAL A 226 -38.37 -24.36 14.42
N ASN A 227 -38.44 -25.69 14.57
CA ASN A 227 -37.74 -26.66 13.70
C ASN A 227 -38.30 -26.64 12.28
N LEU A 228 -39.60 -26.45 12.09
CA LEU A 228 -40.26 -26.40 10.77
C LEU A 228 -39.92 -25.11 10.01
N ALA A 229 -39.88 -23.97 10.69
CA ALA A 229 -39.67 -22.65 10.12
C ALA A 229 -38.26 -22.11 10.36
N ASN A 230 -37.30 -23.01 10.61
CA ASN A 230 -35.85 -22.64 10.73
C ASN A 230 -35.57 -21.54 11.77
N GLY A 231 -36.26 -21.62 12.93
CA GLY A 231 -36.01 -20.75 14.07
C GLY A 231 -37.09 -19.69 14.34
N LEU A 232 -38.07 -19.53 13.51
CA LEU A 232 -39.16 -18.55 13.65
C LEU A 232 -40.49 -19.21 14.06
N VAL A 233 -41.23 -18.50 14.90
CA VAL A 233 -42.63 -18.90 15.23
C VAL A 233 -43.49 -17.66 15.31
N PHE A 234 -44.68 -17.70 14.68
CA PHE A 234 -45.70 -16.68 14.83
C PHE A 234 -46.78 -17.20 15.75
N VAL A 235 -47.19 -16.35 16.69
CA VAL A 235 -48.26 -16.65 17.65
C VAL A 235 -49.35 -15.63 17.41
N GLU A 236 -50.48 -16.12 16.91
CA GLU A 236 -51.68 -15.28 16.85
C GLU A 236 -52.59 -15.66 17.98
N TYR A 237 -53.15 -14.66 18.69
CA TYR A 237 -54.07 -14.91 19.79
C TYR A 237 -55.27 -13.97 19.73
N GLU A 238 -56.38 -14.48 20.23
CA GLU A 238 -57.60 -13.73 20.41
C GLU A 238 -57.94 -13.67 21.92
N ASP A 239 -58.16 -12.46 22.42
CA ASP A 239 -58.57 -12.29 23.79
C ASP A 239 -60.09 -12.51 23.93
N GLU A 240 -60.45 -13.72 24.35
CA GLU A 240 -61.83 -14.11 24.52
C GLU A 240 -62.53 -13.42 25.69
N THR A 241 -61.79 -12.69 26.55
CA THR A 241 -62.36 -11.90 27.66
C THR A 241 -63.05 -10.64 27.14
N LEU A 242 -62.73 -10.20 25.93
CA LEU A 242 -63.36 -9.05 25.29
C LEU A 242 -64.68 -9.43 24.58
N PRO A 243 -65.67 -8.52 24.58
CA PRO A 243 -66.88 -8.72 23.77
C PRO A 243 -66.56 -8.93 22.29
N ALA A 244 -67.25 -9.82 21.60
CA ALA A 244 -66.98 -10.27 20.24
C ALA A 244 -66.74 -9.11 19.21
N LYS A 245 -67.36 -7.95 19.46
CA LYS A 245 -67.25 -6.76 18.61
C LYS A 245 -65.87 -6.06 18.71
N PHE A 246 -65.08 -6.35 19.77
CA PHE A 246 -63.79 -5.71 20.07
C PHE A 246 -62.63 -6.70 20.02
N ARG A 247 -62.86 -7.97 19.67
CA ARG A 247 -61.80 -8.98 19.51
C ARG A 247 -61.00 -8.66 18.27
N LYS A 248 -59.71 -8.42 18.47
CA LYS A 248 -58.73 -8.32 17.38
C LYS A 248 -57.72 -9.45 17.55
N THR A 249 -57.36 -10.08 16.46
CA THR A 249 -56.26 -11.05 16.41
C THR A 249 -54.97 -10.27 16.51
N GLU A 250 -54.21 -10.45 17.59
CA GLU A 250 -52.89 -9.91 17.73
C GLU A 250 -51.84 -10.95 17.33
N LYS A 251 -50.80 -10.49 16.64
CA LYS A 251 -49.71 -11.34 16.14
C LYS A 251 -48.42 -11.00 16.89
N LEU A 252 -47.86 -11.99 17.59
CA LEU A 252 -46.57 -11.95 18.21
C LEU A 252 -45.59 -12.77 17.38
N ILE A 253 -44.37 -12.31 17.26
CA ILE A 253 -43.35 -12.98 16.50
C ILE A 253 -42.19 -13.28 17.43
N PHE A 254 -41.75 -14.54 17.44
CA PHE A 254 -40.63 -15.01 18.24
C PHE A 254 -39.58 -15.68 17.34
N SER A 255 -38.33 -15.60 17.75
CA SER A 255 -37.26 -16.25 17.03
C SER A 255 -36.21 -16.85 17.97
N THR A 256 -35.81 -18.09 17.69
CA THR A 256 -34.71 -18.73 18.36
C THR A 256 -33.35 -18.42 17.67
N LYS A 257 -33.41 -17.85 16.46
CA LYS A 257 -32.26 -17.32 15.73
C LYS A 257 -32.30 -15.78 15.74
N PHE A 258 -31.19 -15.15 15.38
CA PHE A 258 -31.14 -13.73 15.14
C PHE A 258 -31.94 -13.34 13.90
N ALA A 259 -33.23 -13.10 14.07
CA ALA A 259 -34.12 -12.73 12.98
C ALA A 259 -34.93 -11.49 13.32
N CYS A 260 -35.06 -10.59 12.35
CA CYS A 260 -35.95 -9.44 12.48
C CYS A 260 -37.39 -9.87 12.21
N PRO A 261 -38.30 -9.68 13.18
CA PRO A 261 -39.69 -10.10 12.98
C PRO A 261 -40.42 -9.35 11.85
N GLU A 262 -40.10 -8.07 11.66
CA GLU A 262 -40.82 -7.19 10.74
C GLU A 262 -40.31 -7.37 9.28
N SER A 263 -38.99 -7.44 9.08
CA SER A 263 -38.37 -7.49 7.74
C SER A 263 -38.02 -8.89 7.27
N GLY A 264 -38.06 -9.89 8.17
CA GLY A 264 -37.64 -11.26 7.84
C GLY A 264 -36.13 -11.44 7.66
N PHE A 265 -35.32 -10.40 7.88
CA PHE A 265 -33.87 -10.47 7.83
C PHE A 265 -33.34 -11.39 8.93
N THR A 266 -32.50 -12.35 8.58
CA THR A 266 -31.95 -13.36 9.48
C THR A 266 -30.44 -13.41 9.40
N ILE A 267 -29.78 -13.52 10.55
CA ILE A 267 -28.35 -13.83 10.64
C ILE A 267 -28.25 -15.28 11.16
N GLU A 268 -27.62 -16.17 10.38
CA GLU A 268 -27.58 -17.61 10.73
C GLU A 268 -26.77 -17.85 12.00
N GLU A 269 -25.53 -17.36 12.03
CA GLU A 269 -24.61 -17.47 13.17
C GLU A 269 -23.72 -16.22 13.27
N ILE A 270 -23.54 -15.72 14.48
CA ILE A 270 -22.61 -14.61 14.76
C ILE A 270 -21.32 -15.21 15.29
N GLU A 271 -20.42 -15.55 14.37
CA GLU A 271 -19.08 -16.08 14.65
C GLU A 271 -17.98 -15.14 14.16
N PRO A 272 -16.73 -15.25 14.66
CA PRO A 272 -15.62 -14.40 14.20
C PRO A 272 -15.38 -14.46 12.68
N ARG A 273 -15.68 -15.59 12.01
CA ARG A 273 -15.55 -15.74 10.56
C ARG A 273 -16.52 -14.84 9.75
N LEU A 274 -17.68 -14.46 10.33
CA LEU A 274 -18.63 -13.54 9.73
C LEU A 274 -18.03 -12.13 9.51
N PHE A 275 -17.11 -11.72 10.37
CA PHE A 275 -16.44 -10.42 10.31
C PHE A 275 -15.13 -10.46 9.52
N SER A 276 -14.81 -11.55 8.83
CA SER A 276 -13.60 -11.69 8.05
C SER A 276 -13.85 -11.40 6.57
N PHE A 277 -13.28 -10.33 6.06
CA PHE A 277 -13.31 -10.04 4.61
C PHE A 277 -12.36 -10.93 3.79
N ASN A 278 -11.55 -11.78 4.44
CA ASN A 278 -10.73 -12.82 3.79
C ASN A 278 -11.46 -14.17 3.71
N SER A 279 -12.64 -14.28 4.30
CA SER A 279 -13.46 -15.48 4.30
C SER A 279 -14.71 -15.28 3.42
N PRO A 280 -15.08 -16.23 2.57
CA PRO A 280 -16.33 -16.16 1.79
C PRO A 280 -17.59 -15.99 2.66
N PHE A 281 -17.52 -16.37 3.95
CA PHE A 281 -18.61 -16.22 4.91
C PHE A 281 -18.92 -14.75 5.21
N GLY A 282 -17.90 -13.90 5.33
CA GLY A 282 -18.06 -12.51 5.72
C GLY A 282 -17.78 -11.50 4.60
N ALA A 283 -17.05 -11.91 3.56
CA ALA A 283 -16.67 -11.03 2.46
C ALA A 283 -17.88 -10.61 1.63
N CYS A 284 -17.91 -9.35 1.23
CA CYS A 284 -18.90 -8.86 0.25
C CYS A 284 -18.78 -9.70 -1.04
N GLU A 285 -19.91 -10.22 -1.52
CA GLU A 285 -19.95 -11.11 -2.68
C GLU A 285 -19.55 -10.45 -3.99
N GLU A 286 -19.74 -9.14 -4.09
CA GLU A 286 -19.45 -8.39 -5.31
C GLU A 286 -17.98 -8.02 -5.48
N CYS A 287 -17.30 -7.61 -4.38
CA CYS A 287 -15.88 -7.25 -4.39
C CYS A 287 -14.98 -8.30 -3.72
N GLU A 288 -15.53 -9.44 -3.32
CA GLU A 288 -14.81 -10.53 -2.67
C GLU A 288 -13.93 -10.08 -1.48
N GLY A 289 -14.39 -9.05 -0.76
CA GLY A 289 -13.69 -8.51 0.41
C GLY A 289 -12.57 -7.50 0.11
N ILE A 290 -12.43 -7.06 -1.13
CA ILE A 290 -11.44 -6.03 -1.50
C ILE A 290 -11.94 -4.62 -1.16
N GLY A 291 -13.26 -4.38 -1.23
CA GLY A 291 -13.87 -3.08 -0.94
C GLY A 291 -13.89 -2.11 -2.12
N VAL A 292 -13.09 -2.37 -3.14
CA VAL A 292 -13.04 -1.60 -4.39
C VAL A 292 -13.21 -2.53 -5.59
N LYS A 293 -13.67 -1.97 -6.69
CA LYS A 293 -13.67 -2.61 -8.00
C LYS A 293 -12.69 -1.87 -8.91
N LEU A 294 -11.87 -2.65 -9.60
CA LEU A 294 -11.05 -2.16 -10.70
C LEU A 294 -11.93 -2.09 -11.94
N ASN A 295 -12.46 -0.93 -12.24
CA ASN A 295 -13.24 -0.69 -13.43
C ASN A 295 -12.43 0.14 -14.42
N VAL A 296 -12.62 -0.10 -15.71
CA VAL A 296 -12.03 0.76 -16.74
C VAL A 296 -12.70 2.13 -16.67
N ASP A 297 -11.90 3.17 -16.41
CA ASP A 297 -12.36 4.54 -16.22
C ASP A 297 -12.53 5.25 -17.58
N PRO A 298 -13.73 5.69 -17.94
CA PRO A 298 -13.98 6.44 -19.16
C PRO A 298 -13.06 7.66 -19.35
N ASN A 299 -12.70 8.34 -18.25
CA ASN A 299 -11.81 9.51 -18.30
C ASN A 299 -10.35 9.13 -18.59
N LEU A 300 -9.95 7.91 -18.25
CA LEU A 300 -8.63 7.38 -18.61
C LEU A 300 -8.61 6.82 -20.03
N VAL A 301 -9.74 6.32 -20.52
CA VAL A 301 -9.92 5.87 -21.92
C VAL A 301 -9.92 7.08 -22.87
N VAL A 302 -10.57 8.19 -22.49
CA VAL A 302 -10.62 9.45 -23.24
C VAL A 302 -10.07 10.60 -22.40
N PRO A 303 -8.75 10.69 -22.23
CA PRO A 303 -8.15 11.69 -21.33
C PRO A 303 -8.20 13.12 -21.88
N ASN A 304 -8.45 13.31 -23.17
CA ASN A 304 -8.54 14.61 -23.79
C ASN A 304 -9.77 14.73 -24.71
N GLU A 305 -10.84 15.25 -24.17
CA GLU A 305 -12.10 15.46 -24.89
C GLU A 305 -12.02 16.51 -26.02
N LYS A 306 -10.95 17.31 -26.10
CA LYS A 306 -10.74 18.28 -27.17
C LYS A 306 -10.18 17.64 -28.44
N LYS A 307 -9.77 16.40 -28.41
CA LYS A 307 -9.34 15.62 -29.57
C LYS A 307 -10.54 15.00 -30.28
N SER A 308 -10.37 14.76 -31.58
CA SER A 308 -11.28 13.93 -32.35
C SER A 308 -10.89 12.44 -32.21
N ILE A 309 -11.79 11.54 -32.61
CA ILE A 309 -11.51 10.10 -32.65
C ILE A 309 -10.36 9.82 -33.64
N ALA A 310 -10.35 10.49 -34.79
CA ALA A 310 -9.28 10.42 -35.79
C ALA A 310 -7.93 10.88 -35.24
N ASP A 311 -7.90 11.91 -34.34
CA ASP A 311 -6.70 12.38 -33.65
C ASP A 311 -6.30 11.53 -32.45
N GLY A 312 -6.99 10.41 -32.21
CA GLY A 312 -6.72 9.48 -31.11
C GLY A 312 -7.29 9.92 -29.78
N ALA A 313 -8.54 10.36 -29.73
CA ALA A 313 -9.23 10.63 -28.46
C ALA A 313 -9.35 9.37 -27.60
N ILE A 314 -9.59 8.20 -28.22
CA ILE A 314 -9.65 6.89 -27.55
C ILE A 314 -8.23 6.34 -27.41
N GLU A 315 -7.56 6.67 -26.32
CA GLU A 315 -6.13 6.41 -26.14
C GLU A 315 -5.72 4.93 -26.25
N PRO A 316 -6.45 3.95 -25.66
CA PRO A 316 -6.09 2.53 -25.75
C PRO A 316 -6.04 2.01 -27.19
N TRP A 317 -6.86 2.53 -28.07
CA TRP A 317 -6.95 2.10 -29.47
C TRP A 317 -6.09 2.95 -30.41
N ALA A 318 -5.78 4.20 -30.04
CA ALA A 318 -4.93 5.09 -30.82
C ALA A 318 -3.46 4.65 -30.93
N LYS A 319 -2.98 3.84 -29.96
CA LYS A 319 -1.61 3.34 -29.91
C LYS A 319 -1.40 2.02 -30.62
N THR A 320 -2.45 1.39 -31.08
CA THR A 320 -2.35 0.11 -31.78
C THR A 320 -1.97 0.30 -33.24
N THR A 321 -1.02 -0.45 -33.73
CA THR A 321 -0.58 -0.46 -35.13
C THR A 321 -1.55 -1.20 -36.06
N THR A 322 -2.58 -1.85 -35.52
CA THR A 322 -3.56 -2.61 -36.27
C THR A 322 -4.66 -1.73 -36.83
N LEU A 323 -4.94 -1.83 -38.11
CA LEU A 323 -6.02 -1.14 -38.81
C LEU A 323 -7.43 -1.56 -38.28
N TYR A 324 -7.52 -2.66 -37.56
CA TYR A 324 -8.76 -3.23 -37.07
C TYR A 324 -9.61 -2.25 -36.25
N TYR A 325 -9.03 -1.55 -35.27
CA TYR A 325 -9.78 -0.63 -34.43
C TYR A 325 -10.21 0.64 -35.21
N ALA A 326 -9.37 1.11 -36.10
CA ALA A 326 -9.69 2.27 -36.95
C ALA A 326 -10.88 1.94 -37.89
N GLN A 327 -10.91 0.75 -38.51
CA GLN A 327 -11.99 0.28 -39.37
C GLN A 327 -13.27 -0.01 -38.58
N THR A 328 -13.15 -0.51 -37.34
CA THR A 328 -14.29 -0.68 -36.42
C THR A 328 -14.94 0.66 -36.14
N LEU A 329 -14.18 1.68 -35.73
CA LEU A 329 -14.68 3.02 -35.44
C LEU A 329 -15.28 3.69 -36.70
N ALA A 330 -14.68 3.49 -37.87
CA ALA A 330 -15.21 3.98 -39.11
C ALA A 330 -16.56 3.35 -39.48
N SER A 331 -16.74 2.05 -39.21
CA SER A 331 -18.01 1.35 -39.43
C SER A 331 -19.11 1.88 -38.49
N ILE A 332 -18.78 2.14 -37.22
CA ILE A 332 -19.69 2.75 -36.24
C ILE A 332 -20.07 4.17 -36.66
N ALA A 333 -19.09 4.99 -37.06
CA ALA A 333 -19.33 6.35 -37.51
C ALA A 333 -20.26 6.40 -38.71
N LYS A 334 -20.11 5.45 -39.66
CA LYS A 334 -20.98 5.31 -40.81
C LYS A 334 -22.40 4.88 -40.42
N HIS A 335 -22.55 3.97 -39.48
CA HIS A 335 -23.85 3.46 -39.03
C HIS A 335 -24.66 4.51 -38.30
N TYR A 336 -24.05 5.28 -37.41
CA TYR A 336 -24.71 6.32 -36.61
C TYR A 336 -24.61 7.73 -37.21
N ASN A 337 -24.02 7.88 -38.40
CA ASN A 337 -23.92 9.10 -39.19
C ASN A 337 -23.24 10.26 -38.41
N PHE A 338 -22.05 10.02 -37.89
CA PHE A 338 -21.20 11.08 -37.28
C PHE A 338 -19.80 11.08 -37.88
N SER A 339 -19.07 12.22 -37.75
CA SER A 339 -17.69 12.33 -38.24
C SER A 339 -16.68 11.93 -37.21
N LEU A 340 -15.66 11.13 -37.59
CA LEU A 340 -14.50 10.80 -36.73
C LEU A 340 -13.61 12.01 -36.48
N ASP A 341 -13.67 13.07 -37.28
CA ASP A 341 -12.91 14.32 -37.12
C ASP A 341 -13.58 15.28 -36.14
N GLU A 342 -14.80 14.97 -35.69
CA GLU A 342 -15.48 15.78 -34.70
C GLU A 342 -14.86 15.59 -33.32
N LYS A 343 -14.67 16.71 -32.59
CA LYS A 343 -14.09 16.68 -31.25
C LYS A 343 -14.97 15.86 -30.28
N TRP A 344 -14.38 15.03 -29.47
CA TRP A 344 -15.10 14.17 -28.53
C TRP A 344 -16.12 14.93 -27.66
N ASN A 345 -15.74 16.11 -27.13
CA ASN A 345 -16.65 16.92 -26.32
C ASN A 345 -17.90 17.43 -27.07
N LYS A 346 -17.87 17.49 -28.42
CA LYS A 346 -19.01 17.92 -29.25
C LYS A 346 -19.92 16.76 -29.65
N LEU A 347 -19.45 15.52 -29.57
CA LEU A 347 -20.25 14.35 -29.88
C LEU A 347 -21.45 14.22 -28.94
N PRO A 348 -22.63 13.83 -29.46
CA PRO A 348 -23.83 13.53 -28.64
C PRO A 348 -23.53 12.48 -27.57
N LYS A 349 -24.16 12.63 -26.39
CA LYS A 349 -23.97 11.68 -25.28
C LYS A 349 -24.27 10.23 -25.72
N LYS A 350 -25.34 10.00 -26.50
CA LYS A 350 -25.69 8.69 -27.01
C LYS A 350 -24.55 8.03 -27.81
N ILE A 351 -23.87 8.81 -28.67
CA ILE A 351 -22.73 8.31 -29.46
C ILE A 351 -21.54 7.96 -28.55
N LYS A 352 -21.24 8.84 -27.58
CA LYS A 352 -20.20 8.56 -26.59
C LYS A 352 -20.46 7.27 -25.81
N ASP A 353 -21.70 7.08 -25.34
CA ASP A 353 -22.10 5.90 -24.59
C ASP A 353 -22.00 4.61 -25.44
N ILE A 354 -22.42 4.67 -26.71
CA ILE A 354 -22.26 3.53 -27.65
C ILE A 354 -20.78 3.19 -27.84
N ILE A 355 -19.91 4.18 -28.06
CA ILE A 355 -18.48 3.93 -28.27
C ILE A 355 -17.85 3.34 -27.00
N LEU A 356 -18.22 3.83 -25.82
CA LEU A 356 -17.63 3.39 -24.57
C LEU A 356 -18.19 2.04 -24.09
N TYR A 357 -19.50 1.86 -24.11
CA TYR A 357 -20.18 0.71 -23.48
C TYR A 357 -20.76 -0.30 -24.43
N GLY A 358 -20.97 0.08 -25.73
CA GLY A 358 -21.47 -0.84 -26.74
C GLY A 358 -22.80 -0.45 -27.33
N SER A 359 -23.26 -1.25 -28.32
CA SER A 359 -24.52 -1.03 -29.06
C SER A 359 -25.69 -1.87 -28.50
N ASP A 360 -25.56 -2.45 -27.30
CA ASP A 360 -26.51 -3.40 -26.71
C ASP A 360 -26.90 -4.48 -27.74
N ASP A 361 -28.18 -4.66 -28.05
CA ASP A 361 -28.72 -5.65 -29.02
C ASP A 361 -28.69 -5.17 -30.48
N GLU A 362 -28.24 -3.91 -30.74
CA GLU A 362 -28.23 -3.36 -32.10
C GLU A 362 -27.05 -3.88 -32.91
N GLU A 363 -27.33 -4.57 -34.01
CA GLU A 363 -26.31 -5.12 -34.90
C GLU A 363 -25.79 -4.07 -35.88
N ILE A 364 -24.49 -3.90 -35.92
CA ILE A 364 -23.77 -2.99 -36.80
C ILE A 364 -23.04 -3.79 -37.88
N LYS A 365 -23.08 -3.30 -39.13
CA LYS A 365 -22.31 -3.90 -40.22
C LYS A 365 -20.87 -3.35 -40.22
N PHE A 366 -19.93 -4.19 -39.82
CA PHE A 366 -18.50 -3.88 -39.86
C PHE A 366 -17.90 -4.28 -41.18
N ASN A 367 -17.05 -3.43 -41.73
CA ASN A 367 -16.30 -3.68 -42.96
C ASN A 367 -14.81 -3.64 -42.62
N TYR A 368 -14.11 -4.72 -42.93
CA TYR A 368 -12.68 -4.87 -42.70
C TYR A 368 -11.94 -5.10 -44.02
N ASP A 369 -10.76 -4.49 -44.14
CA ASP A 369 -9.84 -4.63 -45.26
C ASP A 369 -8.44 -4.81 -44.67
N ASP A 370 -7.87 -6.00 -44.81
CA ASP A 370 -6.51 -6.33 -44.29
C ASP A 370 -5.42 -6.15 -45.36
N GLY A 371 -5.80 -5.64 -46.53
CA GLY A 371 -4.93 -5.45 -47.70
C GLY A 371 -4.87 -6.66 -48.62
N TYR A 372 -5.40 -7.81 -48.23
CA TYR A 372 -5.52 -9.04 -49.03
C TYR A 372 -6.96 -9.43 -49.31
N GLU A 373 -7.80 -9.36 -48.28
CA GLU A 373 -9.24 -9.70 -48.37
C GLU A 373 -10.12 -8.60 -47.75
N LYS A 374 -11.29 -8.39 -48.38
CA LYS A 374 -12.35 -7.52 -47.86
C LYS A 374 -13.49 -8.37 -47.37
N TYR A 375 -13.79 -8.29 -46.09
CA TYR A 375 -14.92 -9.00 -45.51
C TYR A 375 -15.82 -8.09 -44.71
N SER A 376 -17.08 -8.43 -44.62
CA SER A 376 -18.05 -7.72 -43.80
C SER A 376 -18.74 -8.67 -42.88
N ASN A 377 -18.94 -8.24 -41.63
CA ASN A 377 -19.66 -9.01 -40.63
C ASN A 377 -20.69 -8.13 -39.94
N LYS A 378 -21.84 -8.71 -39.62
CA LYS A 378 -22.93 -8.05 -38.88
C LYS A 378 -22.93 -8.59 -37.46
N LYS A 379 -22.66 -7.74 -36.50
CA LYS A 379 -22.61 -8.12 -35.09
C LYS A 379 -22.84 -6.91 -34.18
N THR A 380 -23.17 -7.16 -32.92
CA THR A 380 -23.23 -6.13 -31.89
C THR A 380 -21.83 -5.59 -31.60
N PHE A 381 -21.74 -4.36 -31.19
CA PHE A 381 -20.50 -3.73 -30.76
C PHE A 381 -20.37 -3.79 -29.24
N GLU A 382 -19.30 -4.40 -28.75
CA GLU A 382 -19.09 -4.60 -27.30
C GLU A 382 -18.74 -3.32 -26.52
N GLY A 383 -18.29 -2.25 -27.20
CA GLY A 383 -17.77 -1.06 -26.53
C GLY A 383 -16.29 -1.15 -26.15
N VAL A 384 -15.64 0.01 -26.00
CA VAL A 384 -14.22 0.09 -25.68
C VAL A 384 -13.94 -0.40 -24.26
N ILE A 385 -14.79 -0.04 -23.29
CA ILE A 385 -14.64 -0.41 -21.88
C ILE A 385 -14.78 -1.92 -21.71
N ASN A 386 -15.86 -2.50 -22.20
CA ASN A 386 -16.12 -3.94 -22.10
C ASN A 386 -15.03 -4.76 -22.83
N ASN A 387 -14.52 -4.25 -23.97
CA ASN A 387 -13.38 -4.85 -24.67
C ASN A 387 -12.11 -4.88 -23.83
N LEU A 388 -11.79 -3.78 -23.15
CA LEU A 388 -10.62 -3.72 -22.27
C LEU A 388 -10.78 -4.61 -21.05
N GLU A 389 -11.94 -4.65 -20.40
CA GLU A 389 -12.23 -5.51 -19.26
C GLU A 389 -12.13 -6.99 -19.62
N ARG A 390 -12.77 -7.42 -20.74
CA ARG A 390 -12.65 -8.79 -21.24
C ARG A 390 -11.19 -9.16 -21.53
N ARG A 391 -10.47 -8.31 -22.25
CA ARG A 391 -9.05 -8.54 -22.56
C ARG A 391 -8.17 -8.61 -21.33
N TYR A 392 -8.46 -7.85 -20.28
CA TYR A 392 -7.75 -7.91 -19.01
C TYR A 392 -7.91 -9.28 -18.34
N LEU A 393 -9.11 -9.85 -18.39
CA LEU A 393 -9.40 -11.16 -17.83
C LEU A 393 -8.84 -12.33 -18.66
N GLU A 394 -8.91 -12.23 -19.99
CA GLU A 394 -8.54 -13.30 -20.92
C GLU A 394 -7.04 -13.38 -21.24
N THR A 395 -6.25 -12.34 -20.97
CA THR A 395 -4.83 -12.34 -21.35
C THR A 395 -3.96 -13.08 -20.33
N ASP A 396 -3.08 -13.95 -20.84
CA ASP A 396 -2.02 -14.61 -20.04
C ASP A 396 -0.73 -13.78 -19.93
N SER A 397 -0.65 -12.67 -20.66
CA SER A 397 0.54 -11.82 -20.70
C SER A 397 0.48 -10.73 -19.63
N ASP A 398 1.39 -10.76 -18.67
CA ASP A 398 1.51 -9.75 -17.61
C ASP A 398 1.74 -8.34 -18.17
N TRP A 399 2.52 -8.22 -19.25
CA TRP A 399 2.72 -6.94 -19.93
C TRP A 399 1.42 -6.36 -20.49
N LYS A 400 0.58 -7.19 -21.11
CA LYS A 400 -0.73 -6.75 -21.62
C LYS A 400 -1.70 -6.39 -20.48
N ARG A 401 -1.66 -7.14 -19.37
CA ARG A 401 -2.42 -6.78 -18.15
C ARG A 401 -1.98 -5.44 -17.62
N GLU A 402 -0.68 -5.20 -17.50
CA GLU A 402 -0.15 -3.89 -17.06
C GLU A 402 -0.52 -2.77 -18.02
N GLU A 403 -0.55 -3.02 -19.32
CA GLU A 403 -0.96 -2.04 -20.32
C GLU A 403 -2.45 -1.66 -20.16
N ILE A 404 -3.33 -2.64 -19.92
CA ILE A 404 -4.76 -2.39 -19.74
C ILE A 404 -5.03 -1.78 -18.35
N ALA A 405 -4.33 -2.22 -17.31
CA ALA A 405 -4.47 -1.68 -15.95
C ALA A 405 -4.23 -0.17 -15.85
N GLN A 406 -3.51 0.43 -16.82
CA GLN A 406 -3.33 1.86 -16.90
C GLN A 406 -4.62 2.65 -17.13
N TYR A 407 -5.66 2.00 -17.65
CA TYR A 407 -6.98 2.59 -17.93
C TYR A 407 -8.00 2.23 -16.86
N GLN A 408 -7.59 1.55 -15.79
CA GLN A 408 -8.44 1.20 -14.66
C GLN A 408 -8.27 2.20 -13.51
N SER A 409 -9.35 2.47 -12.81
CA SER A 409 -9.36 3.20 -11.54
C SER A 409 -10.09 2.40 -10.47
N ASP A 410 -9.67 2.61 -9.22
CA ASP A 410 -10.30 2.02 -8.06
C ASP A 410 -11.59 2.79 -7.74
N THR A 411 -12.74 2.18 -7.93
CA THR A 411 -14.02 2.69 -7.47
C THR A 411 -14.48 1.93 -6.24
N LYS A 412 -15.11 2.60 -5.28
CA LYS A 412 -15.70 1.91 -4.14
C LYS A 412 -16.75 0.93 -4.64
N CYS A 413 -16.76 -0.28 -4.07
CA CYS A 413 -17.78 -1.28 -4.37
C CYS A 413 -19.16 -0.70 -4.00
N GLU A 414 -20.09 -0.67 -4.95
CA GLU A 414 -21.43 -0.09 -4.77
C GLU A 414 -22.24 -0.84 -3.71
N ARG A 415 -22.12 -2.18 -3.63
CA ARG A 415 -22.86 -3.01 -2.67
C ARG A 415 -22.41 -2.76 -1.23
N CYS A 416 -21.11 -2.81 -0.96
CA CYS A 416 -20.61 -2.67 0.41
C CYS A 416 -20.10 -1.26 0.74
N ASN A 417 -20.20 -0.29 -0.18
CA ASN A 417 -19.69 1.09 0.00
C ASN A 417 -18.22 1.17 0.49
N GLY A 418 -17.39 0.16 0.14
CA GLY A 418 -16.02 0.09 0.58
C GLY A 418 -15.79 -0.65 1.90
N HIS A 419 -16.84 -1.09 2.59
CA HIS A 419 -16.73 -1.75 3.90
C HIS A 419 -16.24 -3.20 3.84
N ARG A 420 -16.08 -3.81 2.65
CA ARG A 420 -15.50 -5.14 2.39
C ARG A 420 -16.33 -6.32 2.88
N LEU A 421 -17.33 -6.12 3.71
CA LEU A 421 -18.12 -7.15 4.40
C LEU A 421 -19.56 -7.24 3.84
N LYS A 422 -20.22 -8.36 4.12
CA LYS A 422 -21.65 -8.56 3.86
C LYS A 422 -22.50 -7.75 4.84
N ASP A 423 -23.77 -7.51 4.46
CA ASP A 423 -24.73 -6.76 5.27
C ASP A 423 -24.97 -7.41 6.64
N GLU A 424 -24.95 -8.75 6.71
CA GLU A 424 -25.11 -9.50 7.97
C GLU A 424 -23.98 -9.20 8.98
N ALA A 425 -22.77 -8.95 8.51
CA ALA A 425 -21.65 -8.56 9.36
C ALA A 425 -21.74 -7.09 9.78
N LEU A 426 -22.15 -6.21 8.85
CA LEU A 426 -22.29 -4.77 9.09
C LEU A 426 -23.48 -4.42 9.99
N CYS A 427 -24.46 -5.33 10.09
CA CYS A 427 -25.60 -5.17 10.99
C CYS A 427 -25.25 -5.33 12.47
N VAL A 428 -24.13 -5.98 12.80
CA VAL A 428 -23.70 -6.17 14.18
C VAL A 428 -22.91 -4.95 14.64
N LYS A 429 -23.37 -4.33 15.72
CA LYS A 429 -22.81 -3.07 16.24
C LYS A 429 -22.40 -3.18 17.71
N ILE A 430 -21.38 -2.42 18.06
CA ILE A 430 -20.96 -2.15 19.43
C ILE A 430 -20.97 -0.63 19.60
N ASP A 431 -21.67 -0.14 20.62
CA ASP A 431 -21.82 1.31 20.86
C ASP A 431 -22.23 2.08 19.58
N GLY A 432 -23.18 1.50 18.83
CA GLY A 432 -23.74 2.09 17.61
C GLY A 432 -22.91 1.93 16.33
N LEU A 433 -21.64 1.48 16.41
CA LEU A 433 -20.73 1.35 15.28
C LEU A 433 -20.53 -0.10 14.85
N HIS A 434 -20.52 -0.36 13.55
CA HIS A 434 -20.10 -1.65 13.01
C HIS A 434 -18.57 -1.73 12.84
N ILE A 435 -18.03 -2.93 12.68
CA ILE A 435 -16.58 -3.19 12.68
C ILE A 435 -15.82 -2.34 11.66
N SER A 436 -16.37 -2.10 10.45
CA SER A 436 -15.70 -1.33 9.40
C SER A 436 -15.64 0.17 9.74
N GLU A 437 -16.68 0.75 10.36
CA GLU A 437 -16.65 2.14 10.82
C GLU A 437 -15.55 2.38 11.86
N VAL A 438 -15.33 1.39 12.74
CA VAL A 438 -14.25 1.47 13.72
C VAL A 438 -12.88 1.36 13.05
N THR A 439 -12.74 0.53 12.01
CA THR A 439 -11.46 0.45 11.27
C THR A 439 -11.17 1.69 10.43
N GLU A 440 -12.17 2.47 10.05
CA GLU A 440 -12.00 3.74 9.34
C GLU A 440 -11.51 4.88 10.26
N LYS A 441 -11.63 4.71 11.58
CA LYS A 441 -11.07 5.68 12.54
C LYS A 441 -9.56 5.71 12.48
N SER A 442 -8.97 6.86 12.82
CA SER A 442 -7.53 6.95 13.09
C SER A 442 -7.16 6.06 14.30
N ILE A 443 -5.90 5.63 14.38
CA ILE A 443 -5.40 4.85 15.52
C ILE A 443 -5.67 5.58 16.85
N LEU A 444 -5.52 6.91 16.85
CA LEU A 444 -5.82 7.73 18.03
C LEU A 444 -7.31 7.66 18.39
N ASP A 445 -8.20 7.97 17.42
CA ASP A 445 -9.64 7.99 17.66
C ASP A 445 -10.17 6.58 18.00
N ALA A 446 -9.60 5.54 17.37
CA ALA A 446 -9.91 4.16 17.70
C ALA A 446 -9.51 3.82 19.14
N SER A 447 -8.31 4.23 19.59
CA SER A 447 -7.85 4.03 20.99
C SER A 447 -8.77 4.71 21.99
N GLU A 448 -9.21 5.93 21.70
CA GLU A 448 -10.16 6.66 22.56
C GLU A 448 -11.51 5.95 22.61
N TRP A 449 -12.00 5.49 21.46
CA TRP A 449 -13.26 4.76 21.39
C TRP A 449 -13.20 3.42 22.16
N PHE A 450 -12.16 2.60 21.96
CA PHE A 450 -12.02 1.33 22.71
C PHE A 450 -11.92 1.55 24.22
N LYS A 451 -11.27 2.63 24.66
CA LYS A 451 -11.24 2.99 26.09
C LYS A 451 -12.61 3.43 26.61
N SER A 452 -13.42 4.08 25.79
CA SER A 452 -14.78 4.52 26.17
C SER A 452 -15.75 3.34 26.36
N LEU A 453 -15.50 2.20 25.69
CA LEU A 453 -16.33 1.01 25.80
C LEU A 453 -16.43 0.46 27.24
N ASN A 454 -15.42 0.72 28.06
CA ASN A 454 -15.49 0.37 29.49
C ASN A 454 -16.67 1.06 30.24
N LYS A 455 -17.23 2.15 29.68
CA LYS A 455 -18.34 2.90 30.27
C LYS A 455 -19.66 2.66 29.55
N SER A 456 -19.62 2.25 28.27
CA SER A 456 -20.82 2.10 27.43
C SER A 456 -21.36 0.68 27.37
N LEU A 457 -20.52 -0.34 27.62
CA LEU A 457 -20.94 -1.73 27.64
C LEU A 457 -21.65 -2.10 28.93
N ASP A 458 -22.64 -2.97 28.85
CA ASP A 458 -23.26 -3.54 30.02
C ASP A 458 -22.31 -4.46 30.82
N PRO A 459 -22.55 -4.75 32.12
CA PRO A 459 -21.63 -5.52 32.94
C PRO A 459 -21.33 -6.93 32.42
N ARG A 460 -22.28 -7.56 31.71
CA ARG A 460 -22.08 -8.90 31.10
C ARG A 460 -21.17 -8.81 29.87
N GLN A 461 -21.46 -7.84 29.01
CA GLN A 461 -20.62 -7.59 27.82
C GLN A 461 -19.21 -7.19 28.23
N LEU A 462 -19.06 -6.33 29.25
CA LEU A 462 -17.74 -5.89 29.73
C LEU A 462 -16.92 -7.06 30.25
N LYS A 463 -17.51 -7.98 31.02
CA LYS A 463 -16.81 -9.20 31.50
C LYS A 463 -16.35 -10.11 30.36
N ILE A 464 -17.10 -10.19 29.28
CA ILE A 464 -16.73 -10.96 28.08
C ILE A 464 -15.61 -10.25 27.30
N ALA A 465 -15.68 -8.93 27.21
CA ALA A 465 -14.78 -8.10 26.41
C ALA A 465 -13.45 -7.75 27.09
N GLU A 466 -13.33 -7.89 28.40
CA GLU A 466 -12.21 -7.39 29.23
C GLU A 466 -10.83 -7.77 28.69
N HIS A 467 -10.59 -9.08 28.46
CA HIS A 467 -9.32 -9.55 27.94
C HIS A 467 -9.07 -9.09 26.51
N ILE A 468 -10.12 -9.08 25.68
CA ILE A 468 -10.02 -8.66 24.27
C ILE A 468 -9.69 -7.17 24.18
N LEU A 469 -10.38 -6.34 24.98
CA LEU A 469 -10.15 -4.89 25.04
C LEU A 469 -8.73 -4.56 25.55
N LYS A 470 -8.22 -5.34 26.51
CA LYS A 470 -6.83 -5.19 26.97
C LYS A 470 -5.85 -5.40 25.83
N GLU A 471 -5.96 -6.51 25.09
CA GLU A 471 -5.08 -6.82 23.96
C GLU A 471 -5.15 -5.78 22.83
N ILE A 472 -6.37 -5.33 22.49
CA ILE A 472 -6.56 -4.26 21.48
C ILE A 472 -5.89 -2.96 21.94
N ASN A 473 -6.15 -2.53 23.19
CA ASN A 473 -5.60 -1.29 23.71
C ASN A 473 -4.06 -1.32 23.83
N GLU A 474 -3.47 -2.45 24.18
CA GLU A 474 -2.01 -2.61 24.20
C GLU A 474 -1.41 -2.43 22.81
N ARG A 475 -1.97 -3.09 21.77
CA ARG A 475 -1.51 -2.97 20.39
C ARG A 475 -1.69 -1.55 19.83
N LEU A 476 -2.82 -0.92 20.11
CA LEU A 476 -3.04 0.49 19.73
C LEU A 476 -2.04 1.43 20.42
N ASN A 477 -1.76 1.22 21.69
CA ASN A 477 -0.75 2.00 22.41
C ASN A 477 0.65 1.84 21.82
N PHE A 478 1.04 0.64 21.35
CA PHE A 478 2.32 0.45 20.65
C PHE A 478 2.37 1.26 19.35
N LEU A 479 1.30 1.28 18.57
CA LEU A 479 1.22 2.09 17.35
C LEU A 479 1.29 3.59 17.65
N LEU A 480 0.66 4.06 18.71
CA LEU A 480 0.73 5.45 19.17
C LEU A 480 2.16 5.82 19.62
N ASN A 481 2.84 4.91 20.30
CA ASN A 481 4.20 5.11 20.80
C ASN A 481 5.24 5.20 19.68
N VAL A 482 4.98 4.64 18.50
CA VAL A 482 5.86 4.77 17.31
C VAL A 482 5.42 5.91 16.39
N GLY A 483 4.47 6.76 16.80
CA GLY A 483 4.06 7.95 16.06
C GLY A 483 3.17 7.69 14.84
N LEU A 484 2.31 6.67 14.90
CA LEU A 484 1.37 6.31 13.83
C LEU A 484 -0.09 6.67 14.17
N ASP A 485 -0.30 7.66 15.01
CA ASP A 485 -1.59 8.12 15.53
C ASP A 485 -2.59 8.55 14.44
N TYR A 486 -2.07 9.06 13.31
CA TYR A 486 -2.85 9.58 12.19
C TYR A 486 -3.34 8.53 11.19
N LEU A 487 -2.76 7.32 11.17
CA LEU A 487 -3.16 6.26 10.24
C LEU A 487 -4.53 5.68 10.63
N THR A 488 -5.31 5.27 9.63
CA THR A 488 -6.54 4.52 9.88
C THR A 488 -6.24 3.02 9.97
N LEU A 489 -7.01 2.30 10.77
CA LEU A 489 -6.88 0.85 10.90
C LEU A 489 -7.19 0.11 9.58
N SER A 490 -8.07 0.67 8.74
CA SER A 490 -8.42 0.15 7.41
C SER A 490 -7.39 0.44 6.33
N ARG A 491 -6.35 1.26 6.61
CA ARG A 491 -5.33 1.64 5.61
C ARG A 491 -4.65 0.43 5.02
N GLU A 492 -4.64 0.33 3.70
CA GLU A 492 -4.00 -0.78 2.97
C GLU A 492 -2.48 -0.73 3.08
N SER A 493 -1.87 -1.89 3.34
CA SER A 493 -0.41 -2.01 3.49
C SER A 493 0.36 -1.54 2.25
N GLY A 494 -0.20 -1.77 1.05
CA GLY A 494 0.40 -1.34 -0.21
C GLY A 494 0.44 0.18 -0.43
N THR A 495 -0.31 0.95 0.37
CA THR A 495 -0.37 2.41 0.29
C THR A 495 0.48 3.11 1.35
N LEU A 496 1.13 2.35 2.24
CA LEU A 496 2.01 2.87 3.28
C LEU A 496 3.37 3.27 2.70
N SER A 497 3.95 4.31 3.27
CA SER A 497 5.37 4.60 3.04
C SER A 497 6.25 3.50 3.66
N GLY A 498 7.50 3.38 3.19
CA GLY A 498 8.45 2.40 3.75
C GLY A 498 8.64 2.55 5.26
N GLY A 499 8.76 3.79 5.74
CA GLY A 499 8.90 4.08 7.16
C GLY A 499 7.64 3.77 7.98
N GLU A 500 6.44 4.04 7.45
CA GLU A 500 5.18 3.66 8.13
C GLU A 500 5.05 2.15 8.28
N ALA A 501 5.32 1.39 7.22
CA ALA A 501 5.26 -0.07 7.25
C ALA A 501 6.30 -0.66 8.23
N GLN A 502 7.49 -0.10 8.27
CA GLN A 502 8.55 -0.51 9.20
C GLN A 502 8.14 -0.27 10.66
N ARG A 503 7.57 0.89 10.97
CA ARG A 503 7.07 1.22 12.32
C ARG A 503 5.90 0.35 12.76
N ILE A 504 5.00 -0.02 11.83
CA ILE A 504 3.93 -0.98 12.13
C ILE A 504 4.52 -2.33 12.53
N ARG A 505 5.53 -2.82 11.81
CA ARG A 505 6.22 -4.06 12.16
C ARG A 505 6.93 -3.95 13.51
N LEU A 506 7.62 -2.83 13.76
CA LEU A 506 8.27 -2.57 15.05
C LEU A 506 7.25 -2.60 16.20
N ALA A 507 6.12 -1.91 16.05
CA ALA A 507 5.03 -1.90 17.05
C ALA A 507 4.48 -3.30 17.29
N SER A 508 4.27 -4.10 16.25
CA SER A 508 3.82 -5.50 16.35
C SER A 508 4.84 -6.37 17.11
N GLN A 509 6.15 -6.18 16.85
CA GLN A 509 7.21 -6.93 17.55
C GLN A 509 7.34 -6.54 19.03
N ILE A 510 7.22 -5.26 19.36
CA ILE A 510 7.16 -4.79 20.75
C ILE A 510 5.95 -5.41 21.46
N GLY A 511 4.82 -5.51 20.78
CA GLY A 511 3.58 -6.11 21.29
C GLY A 511 3.68 -7.61 21.55
N SER A 512 4.56 -8.32 20.85
CA SER A 512 4.75 -9.76 21.06
C SER A 512 5.43 -10.10 22.41
N GLY A 513 6.08 -9.11 23.06
CA GLY A 513 6.74 -9.29 24.36
C GLY A 513 7.91 -10.27 24.33
N LEU A 514 8.49 -10.57 23.17
CA LEU A 514 9.62 -11.48 23.04
C LEU A 514 10.84 -10.94 23.76
N THR A 515 11.56 -11.83 24.46
CA THR A 515 12.78 -11.55 25.22
C THR A 515 13.93 -12.41 24.74
N GLY A 516 15.17 -11.91 24.87
CA GLY A 516 16.38 -12.64 24.48
C GLY A 516 16.56 -12.74 22.95
N VAL A 517 15.92 -11.88 22.17
CA VAL A 517 15.96 -11.82 20.70
C VAL A 517 16.95 -10.77 20.24
N LEU A 518 17.54 -10.99 19.08
CA LEU A 518 18.34 -10.02 18.36
C LEU A 518 17.48 -9.32 17.30
N TYR A 519 17.18 -8.05 17.48
CA TYR A 519 16.50 -7.22 16.47
C TYR A 519 17.52 -6.48 15.63
N VAL A 520 17.37 -6.53 14.31
CA VAL A 520 18.18 -5.78 13.35
C VAL A 520 17.26 -4.87 12.52
N LEU A 521 17.45 -3.56 12.62
CA LEU A 521 16.61 -2.55 11.97
C LEU A 521 17.41 -1.74 10.95
N ASP A 522 16.79 -1.44 9.81
CA ASP A 522 17.37 -0.63 8.74
C ASP A 522 16.75 0.76 8.72
N GLU A 523 17.51 1.76 9.16
CA GLU A 523 17.18 3.20 9.16
C GLU A 523 15.73 3.50 9.62
N PRO A 524 15.33 3.12 10.84
CA PRO A 524 13.94 3.27 11.29
C PRO A 524 13.50 4.73 11.47
N SER A 525 14.40 5.70 11.50
CA SER A 525 14.11 7.15 11.59
C SER A 525 13.67 7.78 10.26
N ILE A 526 13.71 7.03 9.16
CA ILE A 526 13.37 7.55 7.82
C ILE A 526 11.96 8.14 7.75
N GLY A 527 11.85 9.32 7.13
CA GLY A 527 10.57 10.01 6.93
C GLY A 527 9.93 10.53 8.22
N LEU A 528 10.69 10.55 9.32
CA LEU A 528 10.23 11.08 10.60
C LEU A 528 10.62 12.55 10.79
N HIS A 529 9.67 13.32 11.27
CA HIS A 529 9.96 14.60 11.88
C HIS A 529 10.66 14.38 13.23
N GLN A 530 11.51 15.31 13.66
CA GLN A 530 12.27 15.19 14.91
C GLN A 530 11.37 14.91 16.13
N LYS A 531 10.19 15.52 16.18
CA LYS A 531 9.18 15.22 17.21
C LYS A 531 8.81 13.74 17.29
N ASP A 532 8.69 13.06 16.14
CA ASP A 532 8.30 11.65 16.09
C ASP A 532 9.49 10.72 16.35
N ASN A 533 10.72 11.18 16.03
CA ASN A 533 11.96 10.45 16.27
C ASN A 533 12.18 10.16 17.77
N VAL A 534 11.87 11.12 18.64
CA VAL A 534 11.90 10.92 20.11
C VAL A 534 11.05 9.73 20.55
N LYS A 535 9.83 9.59 19.97
CA LYS A 535 8.94 8.45 20.27
C LYS A 535 9.55 7.13 19.80
N LEU A 536 10.14 7.11 18.61
CA LEU A 536 10.81 5.92 18.06
C LEU A 536 11.96 5.48 18.94
N ILE A 537 12.85 6.40 19.35
CA ILE A 537 13.99 6.11 20.23
C ILE A 537 13.51 5.52 21.56
N SER A 538 12.43 6.06 22.13
CA SER A 538 11.82 5.54 23.35
C SER A 538 11.30 4.11 23.16
N ALA A 539 10.71 3.79 22.00
CA ALA A 539 10.25 2.46 21.66
C ALA A 539 11.41 1.45 21.50
N LEU A 540 12.52 1.86 20.86
CA LEU A 540 13.73 1.03 20.72
C LEU A 540 14.39 0.76 22.09
N LYS A 541 14.47 1.76 22.96
CA LYS A 541 14.94 1.58 24.34
C LYS A 541 14.06 0.62 25.13
N ARG A 542 12.74 0.72 25.00
CA ARG A 542 11.82 -0.22 25.64
C ARG A 542 12.06 -1.64 25.14
N LEU A 543 12.28 -1.83 23.83
CA LEU A 543 12.59 -3.15 23.26
C LEU A 543 13.88 -3.75 23.85
N ARG A 544 14.93 -2.92 24.02
CA ARG A 544 16.18 -3.27 24.73
C ARG A 544 15.90 -3.64 26.19
N ASP A 545 15.13 -2.82 26.90
CA ASP A 545 14.85 -2.99 28.34
C ASP A 545 14.03 -4.26 28.66
N LEU A 546 13.36 -4.85 27.65
CA LEU A 546 12.78 -6.18 27.71
C LEU A 546 13.83 -7.33 27.68
N GLY A 547 15.13 -7.02 27.64
CA GLY A 547 16.20 -8.01 27.58
C GLY A 547 16.55 -8.45 26.16
N ASN A 548 16.37 -7.59 25.18
CA ASN A 548 16.71 -7.84 23.78
C ASN A 548 17.97 -7.07 23.36
N THR A 549 18.68 -7.62 22.39
CA THR A 549 19.76 -6.89 21.70
C THR A 549 19.15 -6.18 20.49
N VAL A 550 19.33 -4.87 20.39
CA VAL A 550 18.78 -4.05 19.31
C VAL A 550 19.92 -3.45 18.50
N ILE A 551 20.11 -3.92 17.28
CA ILE A 551 21.09 -3.36 16.32
C ILE A 551 20.33 -2.53 15.30
N VAL A 552 20.76 -1.27 15.14
CA VAL A 552 20.15 -0.32 14.20
C VAL A 552 21.21 0.21 13.26
N VAL A 553 20.99 0.11 11.98
CA VAL A 553 21.76 0.84 10.96
C VAL A 553 21.19 2.25 10.87
N GLU A 554 21.96 3.28 11.24
CA GLU A 554 21.43 4.65 11.33
C GLU A 554 22.46 5.74 11.02
N HIS A 555 21.91 6.89 10.61
CA HIS A 555 22.65 8.12 10.31
C HIS A 555 22.17 9.32 11.13
N ASP A 556 21.05 9.17 11.83
CA ASP A 556 20.46 10.23 12.64
C ASP A 556 21.28 10.50 13.91
N THR A 557 21.61 11.79 14.13
CA THR A 557 22.43 12.23 15.26
C THR A 557 21.79 11.90 16.60
N GLU A 558 20.49 12.17 16.76
CA GLU A 558 19.75 11.95 18.00
C GLU A 558 19.70 10.45 18.36
N THR A 559 19.56 9.58 17.36
CA THR A 559 19.60 8.12 17.55
C THR A 559 20.98 7.66 18.01
N MET A 560 22.05 8.19 17.41
CA MET A 560 23.43 7.88 17.83
C MET A 560 23.73 8.38 19.25
N GLU A 561 23.26 9.57 19.63
CA GLU A 561 23.41 10.12 20.98
C GLU A 561 22.74 9.28 22.07
N ASN A 562 21.67 8.56 21.70
CA ASN A 562 20.91 7.71 22.61
C ASN A 562 21.34 6.23 22.60
N ALA A 563 22.33 5.86 21.77
CA ALA A 563 22.86 4.50 21.69
C ALA A 563 23.75 4.14 22.89
N ASP A 564 23.69 2.89 23.32
CA ASP A 564 24.61 2.36 24.34
C ASP A 564 25.99 2.05 23.73
N HIS A 565 26.04 1.70 22.45
CA HIS A 565 27.27 1.34 21.74
C HIS A 565 27.13 1.72 20.25
N ILE A 566 28.20 2.26 19.66
CA ILE A 566 28.22 2.67 18.26
C ILE A 566 29.37 1.97 17.56
N ILE A 567 29.14 1.51 16.33
CA ILE A 567 30.14 0.94 15.43
C ILE A 567 30.16 1.79 14.16
N ASP A 568 31.26 2.49 13.93
CA ASP A 568 31.44 3.35 12.76
C ASP A 568 32.26 2.64 11.68
N LEU A 569 31.66 2.44 10.51
CA LEU A 569 32.26 1.78 9.36
C LEU A 569 32.72 2.77 8.30
N GLY A 570 33.93 2.54 7.80
CA GLY A 570 34.57 3.42 6.82
C GLY A 570 35.88 2.86 6.30
N PRO A 571 36.89 3.75 6.03
CA PRO A 571 36.81 5.21 6.08
C PRO A 571 36.04 5.86 4.95
N GLU A 572 35.88 5.17 3.79
CA GLU A 572 35.15 5.63 2.60
C GLU A 572 34.09 4.60 2.17
N ALA A 573 33.59 4.73 0.97
CA ALA A 573 32.58 3.84 0.39
C ALA A 573 33.21 2.74 -0.51
N GLY A 574 32.50 1.67 -0.78
CA GLY A 574 32.87 0.60 -1.72
C GLY A 574 34.17 -0.11 -1.34
N SER A 575 35.08 -0.26 -2.31
CA SER A 575 36.36 -0.94 -2.12
C SER A 575 37.29 -0.28 -1.10
N LYS A 576 37.12 1.01 -0.84
CA LYS A 576 37.86 1.78 0.16
C LYS A 576 37.19 1.78 1.54
N GLY A 577 35.97 1.27 1.65
CA GLY A 577 35.23 1.06 2.89
C GLY A 577 35.49 -0.30 3.52
N GLY A 578 34.57 -0.76 4.32
CA GLY A 578 34.51 -2.12 4.84
C GLY A 578 35.45 -2.38 6.04
N GLN A 579 35.80 -1.35 6.79
CA GLN A 579 36.60 -1.45 8.02
C GLN A 579 35.89 -0.78 9.19
N VAL A 580 36.13 -1.27 10.42
CA VAL A 580 35.70 -0.57 11.63
C VAL A 580 36.70 0.57 11.87
N VAL A 581 36.21 1.80 11.80
CA VAL A 581 37.02 3.03 12.01
C VAL A 581 37.04 3.42 13.48
N ALA A 582 35.86 3.24 14.13
CA ALA A 582 35.74 3.52 15.57
C ALA A 582 34.61 2.64 16.16
N GLU A 583 34.73 2.23 17.41
CA GLU A 583 33.70 1.54 18.18
C GLU A 583 33.69 1.99 19.63
N GLY A 584 32.57 1.95 20.30
CA GLY A 584 32.41 2.30 21.70
C GLY A 584 31.22 3.23 21.95
N THR A 585 31.35 4.10 22.97
CA THR A 585 30.36 5.13 23.28
C THR A 585 30.47 6.30 22.32
N ILE A 586 29.46 7.17 22.33
CA ILE A 586 29.49 8.40 21.49
C ILE A 586 30.76 9.23 21.71
N LYS A 587 31.31 9.24 22.95
CA LYS A 587 32.55 9.94 23.27
C LYS A 587 33.76 9.32 22.57
N ASP A 588 33.78 7.99 22.45
CA ASP A 588 34.86 7.27 21.76
C ASP A 588 34.85 7.60 20.27
N ILE A 589 33.64 7.65 19.65
CA ILE A 589 33.49 8.04 18.25
C ILE A 589 33.91 9.48 17.98
N ILE A 590 33.53 10.42 18.87
CA ILE A 590 33.93 11.85 18.77
C ILE A 590 35.45 12.03 18.88
N ASN A 591 36.11 11.24 19.71
CA ASN A 591 37.55 11.32 19.94
C ASN A 591 38.39 10.65 18.84
N SER A 592 37.77 9.82 18.02
CA SER A 592 38.45 9.15 16.90
C SER A 592 38.86 10.15 15.82
N LYS A 593 40.17 10.13 15.46
CA LYS A 593 40.74 11.02 14.42
C LYS A 593 40.25 10.65 13.02
N ASP A 594 40.01 9.37 12.78
CA ASP A 594 39.68 8.82 11.45
C ASP A 594 38.19 8.77 11.17
N SER A 595 37.35 8.83 12.23
CA SER A 595 35.89 8.82 12.09
C SER A 595 35.36 10.11 11.45
N ILE A 596 34.76 9.99 10.28
CA ILE A 596 34.04 11.11 9.63
C ILE A 596 32.77 11.42 10.43
N THR A 597 32.09 10.41 10.90
CA THR A 597 30.90 10.52 11.78
C THR A 597 31.25 11.31 13.03
N GLY A 598 32.39 10.99 13.70
CA GLY A 598 32.88 11.70 14.87
C GLY A 598 33.20 13.17 14.60
N LYS A 599 33.70 13.50 13.41
CA LYS A 599 33.96 14.91 13.02
C LYS A 599 32.66 15.71 12.86
N TYR A 600 31.56 15.11 12.41
CA TYR A 600 30.24 15.75 12.35
C TYR A 600 29.62 15.86 13.75
N LEU A 601 29.65 14.80 14.55
CA LEU A 601 29.13 14.79 15.93
C LEU A 601 29.86 15.81 16.83
N SER A 602 31.19 16.05 16.62
CA SER A 602 31.96 17.06 17.30
C SER A 602 31.83 18.47 16.72
N HIS A 603 30.97 18.67 15.72
CA HIS A 603 30.80 19.92 14.97
C HIS A 603 32.05 20.47 14.26
N LYS A 604 33.16 19.68 14.19
CA LYS A 604 34.33 20.02 13.36
C LYS A 604 33.97 20.13 11.88
N PHE A 605 33.11 19.25 11.42
CA PHE A 605 32.48 19.36 10.11
C PHE A 605 31.02 19.77 10.29
N LYS A 606 30.57 20.72 9.48
CA LYS A 606 29.19 21.20 9.48
C LYS A 606 28.74 21.59 8.07
N ILE A 607 27.46 21.52 7.84
CA ILE A 607 26.82 22.09 6.66
C ILE A 607 26.49 23.54 6.97
N ASN A 608 27.06 24.45 6.20
CA ASN A 608 26.94 25.88 6.47
C ASN A 608 25.59 26.43 6.06
N VAL A 609 25.08 27.39 6.83
CA VAL A 609 23.87 28.16 6.47
C VAL A 609 24.26 29.18 5.39
N PRO A 610 23.51 29.32 4.27
CA PRO A 610 23.77 30.32 3.26
C PRO A 610 23.66 31.73 3.82
N GLN A 611 24.67 32.59 3.57
CA GLN A 611 24.66 33.99 4.02
C GLN A 611 23.53 34.82 3.40
N LYS A 612 23.13 34.51 2.18
CA LYS A 612 22.05 35.20 1.46
C LYS A 612 21.04 34.17 0.93
N ARG A 613 19.76 34.38 1.24
CA ARG A 613 18.65 33.59 0.67
C ARG A 613 18.31 34.15 -0.70
N ARG A 614 18.04 33.22 -1.63
CA ARG A 614 17.53 33.56 -2.96
C ARG A 614 16.03 33.81 -2.87
N LEU A 615 15.63 35.05 -2.94
CA LEU A 615 14.21 35.41 -3.03
C LEU A 615 13.78 35.42 -4.49
N ALA A 616 12.49 35.20 -4.73
CA ALA A 616 11.93 35.28 -6.07
C ALA A 616 12.28 36.60 -6.74
N LYS A 617 13.10 36.54 -7.79
CA LYS A 617 13.38 37.70 -8.61
C LYS A 617 12.07 38.19 -9.24
N ASN A 618 11.72 39.47 -9.04
CA ASN A 618 10.54 40.12 -9.63
C ASN A 618 9.18 39.51 -9.23
N GLY A 619 9.03 38.94 -8.02
CA GLY A 619 7.73 38.47 -7.53
C GLY A 619 7.16 37.26 -8.30
N ARG A 620 8.00 36.42 -8.94
CA ARG A 620 7.57 35.23 -9.67
C ARG A 620 7.24 34.10 -8.73
N PHE A 621 5.96 33.74 -8.66
CA PHE A 621 5.48 32.65 -7.82
C PHE A 621 4.64 31.67 -8.63
N LEU A 622 4.69 30.42 -8.24
CA LEU A 622 3.70 29.41 -8.60
C LEU A 622 2.70 29.31 -7.46
N GLU A 623 1.41 29.43 -7.73
CA GLU A 623 0.37 29.45 -6.72
C GLU A 623 -0.70 28.40 -7.00
N ILE A 624 -1.02 27.56 -6.01
CA ILE A 624 -2.23 26.72 -5.96
C ILE A 624 -3.13 27.28 -4.88
N SER A 625 -4.41 27.42 -5.18
CA SER A 625 -5.41 27.86 -4.21
C SER A 625 -6.46 26.79 -3.98
N GLY A 626 -6.90 26.67 -2.72
CA GLY A 626 -8.02 25.86 -2.33
C GLY A 626 -7.82 24.34 -2.48
N ALA A 627 -6.65 23.80 -2.19
CA ALA A 627 -6.40 22.36 -2.19
C ALA A 627 -7.15 21.66 -1.05
N THR A 628 -7.93 20.61 -1.39
CA THR A 628 -8.81 19.87 -0.45
C THR A 628 -8.64 18.34 -0.52
N GLY A 629 -7.55 17.86 -1.12
CA GLY A 629 -7.29 16.42 -1.22
C GLY A 629 -6.95 15.76 0.10
N ASN A 630 -7.47 14.57 0.35
CA ASN A 630 -7.25 13.79 1.58
C ASN A 630 -7.52 14.63 2.85
N ASN A 631 -6.50 14.89 3.67
CA ASN A 631 -6.62 15.68 4.89
C ASN A 631 -6.43 17.20 4.71
N LEU A 632 -6.18 17.69 3.48
CA LEU A 632 -5.94 19.10 3.23
C LEU A 632 -7.20 19.97 3.48
N GLN A 633 -7.04 21.04 4.23
CA GLN A 633 -8.11 21.92 4.66
C GLN A 633 -8.10 23.25 3.87
N ASN A 634 -8.48 23.21 2.58
CA ASN A 634 -8.59 24.40 1.70
C ASN A 634 -7.26 25.19 1.64
N VAL A 635 -6.14 24.48 1.39
CA VAL A 635 -4.79 25.01 1.49
C VAL A 635 -4.43 25.87 0.27
N ASN A 636 -3.80 27.01 0.51
CA ASN A 636 -3.18 27.85 -0.53
C ASN A 636 -1.66 27.70 -0.44
N LEU A 637 -1.04 27.20 -1.50
CA LEU A 637 0.42 27.00 -1.57
C LEU A 637 1.04 28.05 -2.51
N LYS A 638 2.13 28.67 -2.05
CA LYS A 638 2.89 29.66 -2.81
C LYS A 638 4.37 29.28 -2.85
N ILE A 639 4.91 29.06 -4.06
CA ILE A 639 6.31 28.65 -4.25
C ILE A 639 7.05 29.72 -5.04
N PRO A 640 8.13 30.30 -4.47
CA PRO A 640 8.97 31.23 -5.20
C PRO A 640 9.78 30.50 -6.28
N LEU A 641 9.75 30.99 -7.52
CA LEU A 641 10.49 30.40 -8.63
C LEU A 641 11.97 30.78 -8.60
N GLY A 642 12.83 29.85 -9.03
CA GLY A 642 14.28 30.03 -9.01
C GLY A 642 14.90 29.94 -7.61
N SER A 643 14.27 29.22 -6.71
CA SER A 643 14.70 29.01 -5.33
C SER A 643 14.69 27.55 -4.92
N LEU A 644 15.35 27.21 -3.79
CA LEU A 644 15.23 25.96 -3.08
C LEU A 644 14.13 26.11 -2.01
N THR A 645 12.98 25.48 -2.24
CA THR A 645 11.85 25.47 -1.31
C THR A 645 11.76 24.13 -0.60
N CYS A 646 11.77 24.13 0.73
CA CYS A 646 11.50 22.94 1.54
C CYS A 646 10.05 22.93 2.03
N VAL A 647 9.35 21.82 1.79
CA VAL A 647 8.02 21.54 2.39
C VAL A 647 8.24 20.62 3.58
N THR A 648 7.96 21.15 4.76
CA THR A 648 8.26 20.51 6.05
C THR A 648 6.99 20.24 6.86
N GLY A 649 7.12 19.67 8.03
CA GLY A 649 6.02 19.40 8.97
C GLY A 649 6.00 17.96 9.46
N VAL A 650 5.20 17.68 10.47
CA VAL A 650 5.09 16.35 11.09
C VAL A 650 4.62 15.28 10.11
N SER A 651 4.85 14.00 10.46
CA SER A 651 4.37 12.86 9.66
C SER A 651 2.84 12.90 9.53
N GLY A 652 2.32 12.61 8.33
CA GLY A 652 0.86 12.65 8.07
C GLY A 652 0.24 14.06 7.97
N SER A 653 1.01 15.16 7.98
CA SER A 653 0.49 16.53 7.87
C SER A 653 -0.05 16.91 6.49
N GLY A 654 0.11 16.05 5.47
CA GLY A 654 -0.43 16.27 4.11
C GLY A 654 0.60 16.76 3.09
N LYS A 655 1.92 16.77 3.39
CA LYS A 655 3.00 17.21 2.49
C LYS A 655 2.95 16.56 1.11
N SER A 656 2.98 15.24 1.06
CA SER A 656 2.96 14.48 -0.21
C SER A 656 1.64 14.64 -0.96
N THR A 657 0.52 14.80 -0.23
CA THR A 657 -0.78 15.11 -0.86
C THR A 657 -0.74 16.47 -1.55
N LEU A 658 -0.17 17.49 -0.90
CA LEU A 658 -0.10 18.85 -1.45
C LEU A 658 0.89 18.93 -2.61
N VAL A 659 2.11 18.39 -2.45
CA VAL A 659 3.21 18.55 -3.40
C VAL A 659 3.12 17.54 -4.56
N LEU A 660 2.94 16.25 -4.26
CA LEU A 660 2.98 15.20 -5.28
C LEU A 660 1.60 14.97 -5.91
N GLN A 661 0.57 14.76 -5.07
CA GLN A 661 -0.74 14.38 -5.58
C GLN A 661 -1.53 15.57 -6.13
N THR A 662 -1.29 16.80 -5.64
CA THR A 662 -1.97 18.01 -6.12
C THR A 662 -1.07 18.81 -7.06
N LEU A 663 0.02 19.41 -6.58
CA LEU A 663 0.88 20.32 -7.36
C LEU A 663 1.52 19.64 -8.56
N TYR A 664 2.25 18.53 -8.33
CA TYR A 664 2.94 17.80 -9.40
C TYR A 664 1.98 17.31 -10.46
N ASN A 665 0.89 16.65 -10.06
CA ASN A 665 -0.07 16.10 -11.01
C ASN A 665 -0.78 17.23 -11.80
N ALA A 666 -1.15 18.35 -11.15
CA ALA A 666 -1.77 19.50 -11.81
C ALA A 666 -0.84 20.15 -12.84
N LEU A 667 0.42 20.38 -12.46
CA LEU A 667 1.41 21.00 -13.34
C LEU A 667 1.80 20.05 -14.49
N ASN A 668 1.96 18.76 -14.21
CA ASN A 668 2.25 17.74 -15.21
C ASN A 668 1.12 17.59 -16.24
N LEU A 669 -0.13 17.67 -15.78
CA LEU A 669 -1.31 17.67 -16.66
C LEU A 669 -1.32 18.90 -17.57
N THR A 670 -1.04 20.07 -17.02
CA THR A 670 -1.01 21.35 -17.77
C THR A 670 0.12 21.38 -18.80
N LEU A 671 1.35 21.05 -18.41
CA LEU A 671 2.53 21.13 -19.28
C LEU A 671 2.56 20.06 -20.39
N ASN A 672 2.01 18.88 -20.13
CA ASN A 672 1.97 17.78 -21.08
C ASN A 672 0.68 17.75 -21.93
N ASN A 673 -0.03 18.86 -22.04
CA ASN A 673 -1.27 18.98 -22.82
C ASN A 673 -2.28 17.86 -22.52
N ASN A 674 -2.53 17.62 -21.24
CA ASN A 674 -3.46 16.59 -20.73
C ASN A 674 -3.06 15.13 -21.09
N LYS A 675 -1.80 14.86 -21.38
CA LYS A 675 -1.29 13.48 -21.57
C LYS A 675 -0.97 12.76 -20.27
N SER A 676 -0.98 13.47 -19.13
CA SER A 676 -0.75 12.84 -17.82
C SER A 676 -1.98 12.03 -17.40
N ARG A 677 -1.74 10.79 -16.95
CA ARG A 677 -2.77 9.86 -16.48
C ARG A 677 -3.12 10.04 -15.00
N LYS A 678 -2.31 10.75 -14.24
CA LYS A 678 -2.54 11.01 -12.82
C LYS A 678 -3.39 12.25 -12.65
N ILE A 679 -4.62 12.06 -12.23
CA ILE A 679 -5.55 13.17 -11.93
C ILE A 679 -5.09 13.87 -10.66
N PRO A 680 -4.95 15.20 -10.64
CA PRO A 680 -4.62 15.95 -9.44
C PRO A 680 -5.74 15.83 -8.40
N LYS A 681 -5.40 15.84 -7.11
CA LYS A 681 -6.39 15.98 -6.04
C LYS A 681 -7.10 17.32 -6.16
N PRO A 682 -8.34 17.48 -5.66
CA PRO A 682 -9.16 18.66 -5.86
C PRO A 682 -8.49 19.96 -5.37
N PHE A 683 -8.56 21.01 -6.21
CA PHE A 683 -8.10 22.36 -5.89
C PHE A 683 -8.94 23.39 -6.71
N LYS A 684 -8.94 24.66 -6.31
CA LYS A 684 -9.79 25.70 -6.92
C LYS A 684 -9.10 26.48 -8.04
N GLY A 685 -7.82 26.81 -7.89
CA GLY A 685 -7.12 27.65 -8.85
C GLY A 685 -5.62 27.37 -8.95
N PHE A 686 -5.04 27.71 -10.10
CA PHE A 686 -3.63 27.52 -10.39
C PHE A 686 -3.10 28.71 -11.20
N LYS A 687 -1.99 29.33 -10.76
CA LYS A 687 -1.37 30.50 -11.40
C LYS A 687 0.13 30.33 -11.51
N GLY A 688 0.76 30.95 -12.53
CA GLY A 688 2.22 30.95 -12.73
C GLY A 688 2.74 29.74 -13.50
N THR A 689 1.88 28.96 -14.12
CA THR A 689 2.24 27.76 -14.89
C THR A 689 3.01 28.09 -16.16
N GLU A 690 2.76 29.27 -16.74
CA GLU A 690 3.43 29.79 -17.94
C GLU A 690 4.92 30.09 -17.74
N LEU A 691 5.35 30.17 -16.48
CA LEU A 691 6.75 30.43 -16.09
C LEU A 691 7.59 29.15 -16.03
N ILE A 692 6.98 27.99 -16.20
CA ILE A 692 7.62 26.68 -16.09
C ILE A 692 7.48 25.93 -17.42
N ASP A 693 8.61 25.42 -17.94
CA ASP A 693 8.62 24.64 -19.18
C ASP A 693 8.46 23.13 -18.92
N LYS A 694 8.96 22.67 -17.78
CA LYS A 694 9.06 21.24 -17.47
C LYS A 694 8.99 21.00 -15.98
N ILE A 695 8.34 19.90 -15.59
CA ILE A 695 8.34 19.39 -14.23
C ILE A 695 8.95 17.98 -14.20
N ILE A 696 9.76 17.69 -13.18
CA ILE A 696 10.44 16.42 -12.99
C ILE A 696 10.26 16.00 -11.54
N ASP A 697 9.69 14.80 -11.38
CA ASP A 697 9.59 14.12 -10.09
C ASP A 697 10.78 13.17 -9.93
N ILE A 698 11.47 13.27 -8.81
CA ILE A 698 12.62 12.45 -8.44
C ILE A 698 12.27 11.74 -7.13
N ASP A 699 11.57 10.64 -7.27
CA ASP A 699 11.12 9.77 -6.18
C ASP A 699 12.08 8.62 -5.91
N GLN A 700 11.83 7.85 -4.85
CA GLN A 700 12.62 6.69 -4.44
C GLN A 700 12.24 5.40 -5.18
N SER A 701 11.33 5.44 -6.15
CA SER A 701 10.94 4.26 -6.91
C SER A 701 12.12 3.68 -7.70
N PRO A 702 12.19 2.35 -7.90
CA PRO A 702 13.28 1.72 -8.64
C PRO A 702 13.44 2.31 -10.05
N ILE A 703 14.67 2.37 -10.57
CA ILE A 703 14.98 2.83 -11.93
C ILE A 703 14.54 1.85 -13.02
N GLY A 704 14.05 0.69 -12.64
CA GLY A 704 13.47 -0.35 -13.48
C GLY A 704 13.02 -1.54 -12.64
N ARG A 705 12.10 -2.34 -13.20
CA ARG A 705 11.48 -3.47 -12.49
C ARG A 705 12.15 -4.81 -12.79
N THR A 706 13.01 -4.85 -13.77
CA THR A 706 13.68 -6.08 -14.21
C THR A 706 15.16 -6.08 -13.86
N PRO A 707 15.81 -7.25 -13.70
CA PRO A 707 17.26 -7.37 -13.49
C PRO A 707 18.09 -6.77 -14.63
N ARG A 708 17.51 -6.55 -15.81
CA ARG A 708 18.18 -5.93 -16.99
C ARG A 708 18.39 -4.43 -16.82
N SER A 709 17.56 -3.77 -16.02
CA SER A 709 17.72 -2.34 -15.72
C SER A 709 18.91 -2.13 -14.81
N ASN A 710 19.76 -1.15 -15.12
CA ASN A 710 20.96 -0.82 -14.34
C ASN A 710 21.33 0.67 -14.51
N PRO A 711 22.26 1.21 -13.69
CA PRO A 711 22.71 2.60 -13.76
C PRO A 711 23.17 3.04 -15.16
N ALA A 712 23.93 2.19 -15.87
CA ALA A 712 24.43 2.52 -17.20
C ALA A 712 23.32 2.66 -18.25
N THR A 713 22.34 1.76 -18.24
CA THR A 713 21.20 1.83 -19.15
C THR A 713 20.31 3.03 -18.87
N TYR A 714 20.04 3.30 -17.58
CA TYR A 714 19.17 4.38 -17.15
C TYR A 714 19.74 5.77 -17.45
N THR A 715 21.04 6.00 -17.20
CA THR A 715 21.73 7.27 -17.48
C THR A 715 22.12 7.42 -18.95
N GLY A 716 21.97 6.36 -19.74
CA GLY A 716 22.36 6.33 -21.15
C GLY A 716 23.87 6.22 -21.37
N ALA A 717 24.64 5.80 -20.37
CA ALA A 717 26.07 5.51 -20.51
C ALA A 717 26.34 4.22 -21.30
N PHE A 718 25.40 3.27 -21.26
CA PHE A 718 25.57 1.98 -21.92
C PHE A 718 25.60 2.05 -23.46
N GLY A 719 24.91 3.01 -24.08
CA GLY A 719 24.98 3.24 -25.53
C GLY A 719 26.42 3.47 -26.02
N PRO A 720 27.07 4.56 -25.58
CA PRO A 720 28.47 4.85 -25.90
C PRO A 720 29.45 3.72 -25.56
N ILE A 721 29.21 2.95 -24.48
CA ILE A 721 30.05 1.77 -24.14
C ILE A 721 29.93 0.70 -25.24
N ARG A 722 28.72 0.36 -25.68
CA ARG A 722 28.49 -0.62 -26.75
C ARG A 722 29.10 -0.15 -28.06
N ASP A 723 28.92 1.13 -28.41
CA ASP A 723 29.48 1.71 -29.63
C ASP A 723 31.00 1.65 -29.60
N TRP A 724 31.63 1.88 -28.46
CA TRP A 724 33.06 1.73 -28.28
C TRP A 724 33.55 0.30 -28.51
N PHE A 725 32.91 -0.68 -27.88
CA PHE A 725 33.26 -2.09 -28.11
C PHE A 725 33.04 -2.54 -29.58
N THR A 726 32.01 -2.01 -30.24
CA THR A 726 31.77 -2.25 -31.66
C THR A 726 32.86 -1.67 -32.55
N ALA A 727 33.43 -0.54 -32.14
CA ALA A 727 34.49 0.14 -32.92
C ALA A 727 35.86 -0.52 -32.80
N LEU A 728 36.06 -1.48 -31.90
CA LEU A 728 37.33 -2.18 -31.73
C LEU A 728 37.71 -2.99 -33.00
N PRO A 729 39.01 -3.11 -33.34
CA PRO A 729 39.46 -3.80 -34.53
C PRO A 729 38.91 -5.23 -34.64
N GLU A 730 38.98 -6.00 -33.56
CA GLU A 730 38.50 -7.38 -33.51
C GLU A 730 36.98 -7.48 -33.72
N SER A 731 36.19 -6.58 -33.18
CA SER A 731 34.74 -6.50 -33.43
C SER A 731 34.44 -6.23 -34.90
N LYS A 732 35.17 -5.32 -35.52
CA LYS A 732 35.02 -5.01 -36.94
C LYS A 732 35.37 -6.20 -37.84
N THR A 733 36.46 -6.92 -37.53
CA THR A 733 36.88 -8.11 -38.24
C THR A 733 35.82 -9.21 -38.18
N ARG A 734 35.13 -9.36 -37.01
CA ARG A 734 34.07 -10.35 -36.84
C ARG A 734 32.70 -9.84 -37.32
N GLY A 735 32.60 -8.61 -37.85
CA GLY A 735 31.36 -8.00 -38.33
C GLY A 735 30.33 -7.74 -37.22
N TYR A 736 30.75 -7.54 -35.98
CA TYR A 736 29.88 -7.33 -34.85
C TYR A 736 29.24 -5.93 -34.86
N LYS A 737 27.91 -5.88 -34.68
CA LYS A 737 27.12 -4.66 -34.62
C LYS A 737 26.85 -4.28 -33.15
N PRO A 738 26.40 -3.05 -32.83
CA PRO A 738 26.11 -2.65 -31.43
C PRO A 738 25.12 -3.56 -30.69
N GLY A 739 24.23 -4.24 -31.43
CA GLY A 739 23.33 -5.24 -30.88
C GLY A 739 24.00 -6.44 -30.23
N ARG A 740 25.21 -6.83 -30.71
CA ARG A 740 26.02 -7.93 -30.15
C ARG A 740 26.39 -7.66 -28.68
N PHE A 741 26.67 -6.43 -28.37
CA PHE A 741 27.05 -5.98 -27.02
C PHE A 741 25.86 -5.59 -26.14
N SER A 742 24.62 -5.93 -26.53
CA SER A 742 23.43 -5.72 -25.78
C SER A 742 22.95 -7.02 -25.14
N PHE A 743 22.78 -7.02 -23.80
CA PHE A 743 22.18 -8.15 -23.09
C PHE A 743 20.65 -8.23 -23.26
N ASN A 744 20.01 -7.23 -23.91
CA ASN A 744 18.56 -7.20 -24.15
C ASN A 744 18.17 -7.81 -25.51
N VAL A 745 19.14 -8.03 -26.41
CA VAL A 745 18.90 -8.45 -27.78
C VAL A 745 19.57 -9.79 -28.03
N ARG A 746 18.92 -10.68 -28.77
CA ARG A 746 19.50 -11.96 -29.18
C ARG A 746 20.79 -11.78 -30.01
N GLY A 747 21.70 -12.71 -29.90
CA GLY A 747 22.93 -12.79 -30.67
C GLY A 747 24.21 -12.63 -29.84
N GLY A 748 24.21 -11.78 -28.78
CA GLY A 748 25.40 -11.64 -27.90
C GLY A 748 25.11 -11.94 -26.42
N ARG A 749 23.85 -12.05 -26.03
CA ARG A 749 23.43 -12.38 -24.69
C ARG A 749 23.53 -13.89 -24.38
N CYS A 750 23.61 -14.25 -23.13
CA CYS A 750 23.38 -15.62 -22.68
C CYS A 750 21.92 -15.97 -22.92
N GLU A 751 21.62 -17.03 -23.65
CA GLU A 751 20.24 -17.41 -23.96
C GLU A 751 19.58 -18.20 -22.81
N ALA A 752 20.36 -18.84 -21.91
CA ALA A 752 19.80 -19.54 -20.75
C ALA A 752 19.12 -18.61 -19.74
N CYS A 753 19.71 -17.43 -19.46
CA CYS A 753 19.12 -16.40 -18.60
C CYS A 753 18.57 -15.21 -19.39
N GLU A 754 18.54 -15.30 -20.72
CA GLU A 754 18.09 -14.23 -21.62
C GLU A 754 18.75 -12.85 -21.35
N GLY A 755 19.96 -12.84 -20.81
CA GLY A 755 20.71 -11.62 -20.46
C GLY A 755 20.42 -11.05 -19.08
N ASP A 756 19.64 -11.71 -18.24
CA ASP A 756 19.38 -11.29 -16.86
C ASP A 756 20.58 -11.54 -15.94
N GLY A 757 21.41 -12.55 -16.25
CA GLY A 757 22.54 -12.99 -15.42
C GLY A 757 22.09 -13.84 -14.23
N VAL A 758 20.81 -13.90 -13.97
CA VAL A 758 20.16 -14.67 -12.91
C VAL A 758 18.95 -15.42 -13.46
N ILE A 759 18.57 -16.52 -12.83
CA ILE A 759 17.34 -17.26 -13.07
C ILE A 759 16.40 -16.95 -11.92
N THR A 760 15.20 -16.47 -12.23
CA THR A 760 14.18 -16.15 -11.23
C THR A 760 13.29 -17.35 -11.00
N TYR A 761 13.13 -17.75 -9.73
CA TYR A 761 12.16 -18.73 -9.31
C TYR A 761 11.02 -18.00 -8.59
N GLU A 762 9.87 -17.93 -9.23
CA GLU A 762 8.67 -17.33 -8.66
C GLU A 762 8.11 -18.22 -7.54
N MET A 763 7.95 -17.65 -6.36
CA MET A 763 7.45 -18.33 -5.17
C MET A 763 6.12 -17.70 -4.79
N HIS A 764 5.00 -18.31 -5.17
CA HIS A 764 3.63 -17.76 -5.01
C HIS A 764 3.29 -17.19 -3.63
N PHE A 765 3.93 -17.65 -2.55
CA PHE A 765 3.67 -17.20 -1.17
C PHE A 765 4.90 -16.63 -0.45
N LEU A 766 6.06 -16.65 -1.10
CA LEU A 766 7.34 -16.16 -0.57
C LEU A 766 7.96 -15.19 -1.58
N PRO A 767 8.92 -14.35 -1.16
CA PRO A 767 9.68 -13.52 -2.10
C PRO A 767 10.37 -14.38 -3.17
N ASP A 768 10.40 -13.89 -4.41
CA ASP A 768 11.07 -14.55 -5.51
C ASP A 768 12.55 -14.79 -5.22
N VAL A 769 13.05 -15.94 -5.61
CA VAL A 769 14.45 -16.33 -5.42
C VAL A 769 15.22 -16.11 -6.72
N TYR A 770 16.29 -15.33 -6.65
CA TYR A 770 17.20 -15.05 -7.76
C TYR A 770 18.47 -15.87 -7.63
N ILE A 771 18.67 -16.83 -8.51
CA ILE A 771 19.87 -17.68 -8.53
C ILE A 771 20.74 -17.27 -9.70
N GLN A 772 22.05 -17.16 -9.47
CA GLN A 772 23.01 -16.86 -10.51
C GLN A 772 22.93 -17.90 -11.64
N CYS A 773 22.91 -17.45 -12.89
CA CYS A 773 22.85 -18.34 -14.05
C CYS A 773 24.10 -19.21 -14.13
N ASP A 774 23.96 -20.53 -14.18
CA ASP A 774 25.06 -21.50 -14.20
C ASP A 774 25.88 -21.42 -15.50
N GLU A 775 25.26 -21.07 -16.61
CA GLU A 775 25.90 -20.99 -17.90
C GLU A 775 26.80 -19.75 -18.01
N CYS A 776 26.27 -18.57 -17.78
CA CYS A 776 27.03 -17.33 -17.90
C CYS A 776 27.68 -16.87 -16.59
N LYS A 777 27.43 -17.53 -15.48
CA LYS A 777 27.94 -17.16 -14.14
C LYS A 777 27.77 -15.67 -13.84
N GLY A 778 26.60 -15.13 -14.20
CA GLY A 778 26.25 -13.72 -13.96
C GLY A 778 26.79 -12.72 -14.97
N THR A 779 27.60 -13.10 -15.96
CA THR A 779 28.18 -12.18 -16.94
C THR A 779 27.19 -11.65 -17.98
N ARG A 780 26.01 -12.30 -18.14
CA ARG A 780 24.90 -11.90 -19.03
C ARG A 780 25.14 -12.14 -20.51
N TYR A 781 26.36 -12.42 -20.94
CA TYR A 781 26.77 -12.58 -22.33
C TYR A 781 27.21 -14.01 -22.64
N ASN A 782 27.19 -14.35 -23.93
CA ASN A 782 27.78 -15.58 -24.43
C ASN A 782 29.32 -15.42 -24.54
N ARG A 783 29.99 -16.57 -24.67
CA ARG A 783 31.46 -16.67 -24.64
C ARG A 783 32.12 -15.82 -25.74
N GLU A 784 31.60 -15.85 -26.94
CA GLU A 784 32.18 -15.16 -28.10
C GLU A 784 32.13 -13.63 -27.96
N THR A 785 31.09 -13.10 -27.29
CA THR A 785 31.01 -11.65 -26.98
C THR A 785 32.04 -11.25 -25.94
N LEU A 786 32.31 -12.13 -24.96
CA LEU A 786 33.28 -11.88 -23.87
C LEU A 786 34.74 -11.96 -24.35
N GLU A 787 35.02 -12.58 -25.49
CA GLU A 787 36.35 -12.60 -26.11
C GLU A 787 36.81 -11.21 -26.55
N ILE A 788 35.87 -10.32 -26.92
CA ILE A 788 36.20 -8.94 -27.29
C ILE A 788 36.61 -8.15 -26.06
N LYS A 789 37.84 -7.70 -26.04
CA LYS A 789 38.44 -6.98 -24.93
C LYS A 789 38.97 -5.61 -25.30
N PHE A 790 38.84 -4.67 -24.40
CA PHE A 790 39.54 -3.37 -24.44
C PHE A 790 40.37 -3.25 -23.18
N LYS A 791 41.66 -2.98 -23.27
CA LYS A 791 42.60 -2.98 -22.13
C LYS A 791 42.41 -4.21 -21.22
N ASP A 792 42.36 -5.40 -21.80
CA ASP A 792 42.20 -6.72 -21.16
C ASP A 792 40.85 -6.95 -20.44
N LYS A 793 39.86 -6.06 -20.60
CA LYS A 793 38.53 -6.17 -19.99
C LYS A 793 37.46 -6.35 -21.05
N SER A 794 36.57 -7.32 -20.82
CA SER A 794 35.37 -7.55 -21.61
C SER A 794 34.27 -6.54 -21.24
N ILE A 795 33.19 -6.51 -22.00
CA ILE A 795 32.03 -5.66 -21.68
C ILE A 795 31.37 -6.07 -20.34
N ALA A 796 31.42 -7.36 -19.97
CA ALA A 796 30.93 -7.82 -18.68
C ALA A 796 31.82 -7.33 -17.53
N ASP A 797 33.13 -7.32 -17.70
CA ASP A 797 34.07 -6.77 -16.72
C ASP A 797 33.79 -5.27 -16.50
N VAL A 798 33.55 -4.52 -17.58
CA VAL A 798 33.17 -3.09 -17.51
C VAL A 798 31.87 -2.87 -16.75
N LEU A 799 30.85 -3.71 -16.94
CA LEU A 799 29.60 -3.62 -16.17
C LEU A 799 29.80 -3.96 -14.69
N ASN A 800 30.80 -4.79 -14.37
CA ASN A 800 31.15 -5.14 -12.99
C ASN A 800 32.08 -4.13 -12.30
N MET A 801 32.68 -3.18 -13.04
CA MET A 801 33.43 -2.10 -12.46
C MET A 801 32.55 -1.17 -11.65
N THR A 802 33.10 -0.58 -10.59
CA THR A 802 32.48 0.58 -9.93
C THR A 802 32.49 1.79 -10.86
N VAL A 803 31.62 2.75 -10.58
CA VAL A 803 31.60 4.02 -11.34
C VAL A 803 32.94 4.75 -11.23
N ASP A 804 33.61 4.69 -10.08
CA ASP A 804 34.94 5.29 -9.89
C ASP A 804 36.00 4.64 -10.79
N GLU A 805 36.10 3.31 -10.77
CA GLU A 805 36.99 2.53 -11.66
C GLU A 805 36.65 2.78 -13.15
N GLY A 806 35.39 2.87 -13.49
CA GLY A 806 34.95 3.17 -14.84
C GLY A 806 35.33 4.58 -15.30
N CYS A 807 35.32 5.57 -14.43
CA CYS A 807 35.80 6.93 -14.74
C CYS A 807 37.29 6.96 -15.05
N GLU A 808 38.12 6.17 -14.35
CA GLU A 808 39.54 6.03 -14.58
C GLU A 808 39.80 5.21 -15.86
N TYR A 809 39.11 4.09 -16.03
CA TYR A 809 39.29 3.20 -17.19
C TYR A 809 38.96 3.89 -18.53
N PHE A 810 37.90 4.70 -18.56
CA PHE A 810 37.49 5.47 -19.74
C PHE A 810 37.99 6.92 -19.72
N GLU A 811 39.11 7.21 -19.05
CA GLU A 811 39.65 8.57 -18.90
C GLU A 811 39.74 9.35 -20.21
N ASN A 812 40.16 8.69 -21.28
CA ASN A 812 40.38 9.30 -22.61
C ASN A 812 39.14 9.24 -23.52
N ILE A 813 37.99 8.74 -23.01
CA ILE A 813 36.78 8.58 -23.83
C ILE A 813 35.70 9.51 -23.23
N SER A 814 35.71 10.75 -23.68
CA SER A 814 34.90 11.86 -23.09
C SER A 814 33.41 11.55 -23.02
N ASN A 815 32.81 10.91 -24.03
CA ASN A 815 31.37 10.59 -24.08
C ASN A 815 30.92 9.61 -22.98
N ILE A 816 31.78 8.65 -22.61
CA ILE A 816 31.52 7.68 -21.54
C ILE A 816 31.84 8.33 -20.21
N LYS A 817 33.05 8.94 -20.09
CA LYS A 817 33.52 9.57 -18.88
C LYS A 817 32.52 10.61 -18.34
N THR A 818 32.00 11.50 -19.20
CA THR A 818 31.07 12.55 -18.78
C THR A 818 29.82 11.99 -18.12
N LYS A 819 29.27 10.88 -18.66
CA LYS A 819 28.09 10.23 -18.09
C LYS A 819 28.37 9.53 -16.76
N LEU A 820 29.54 8.87 -16.64
CA LEU A 820 29.97 8.25 -15.39
C LEU A 820 30.30 9.30 -14.31
N LEU A 821 30.88 10.43 -14.71
CA LEU A 821 31.15 11.55 -13.78
C LEU A 821 29.87 12.13 -13.17
N THR A 822 28.73 12.10 -13.86
CA THR A 822 27.48 12.56 -13.24
C THR A 822 27.03 11.63 -12.11
N LEU A 823 27.24 10.31 -12.26
CA LEU A 823 27.00 9.34 -11.17
C LEU A 823 27.97 9.54 -9.99
N LYS A 824 29.25 9.79 -10.28
CA LYS A 824 30.25 10.09 -9.26
C LYS A 824 29.91 11.37 -8.49
N LYS A 825 29.48 12.44 -9.17
CA LYS A 825 29.08 13.71 -8.56
C LYS A 825 27.94 13.57 -7.56
N VAL A 826 26.98 12.68 -7.81
CA VAL A 826 25.87 12.41 -6.87
C VAL A 826 26.26 11.46 -5.73
N GLY A 827 27.56 11.16 -5.56
CA GLY A 827 28.06 10.30 -4.50
C GLY A 827 27.87 8.79 -4.74
N LEU A 828 27.70 8.37 -5.99
CA LEU A 828 27.50 6.97 -6.39
C LEU A 828 28.76 6.37 -7.04
N GLY A 829 29.95 6.81 -6.67
CA GLY A 829 31.21 6.28 -7.18
C GLY A 829 31.42 4.79 -6.88
N TYR A 830 30.86 4.31 -5.78
CA TYR A 830 31.01 2.94 -5.28
C TYR A 830 30.11 1.90 -5.93
N ILE A 831 28.98 2.29 -6.56
CA ILE A 831 28.07 1.33 -7.18
C ILE A 831 28.67 0.76 -8.46
N LYS A 832 28.31 -0.50 -8.82
CA LYS A 832 28.72 -1.09 -10.10
C LYS A 832 27.94 -0.46 -11.25
N ILE A 833 28.62 -0.24 -12.37
CA ILE A 833 28.04 0.33 -13.61
C ILE A 833 26.84 -0.49 -14.09
N GLY A 834 26.92 -1.81 -14.00
CA GLY A 834 25.87 -2.77 -14.39
C GLY A 834 25.06 -3.33 -13.22
N GLN A 835 25.07 -2.71 -12.02
CA GLN A 835 24.30 -3.16 -10.86
C GLN A 835 22.81 -3.26 -11.19
N GLN A 836 22.19 -4.37 -10.83
CA GLN A 836 20.75 -4.57 -11.09
C GLN A 836 19.88 -3.55 -10.32
N ALA A 837 18.88 -3.01 -10.99
CA ALA A 837 17.97 -2.03 -10.39
C ALA A 837 17.25 -2.55 -9.14
N THR A 838 16.97 -3.85 -9.09
CA THR A 838 16.31 -4.54 -7.97
C THR A 838 17.17 -4.62 -6.70
N THR A 839 18.51 -4.46 -6.82
CA THR A 839 19.45 -4.51 -5.69
C THR A 839 19.81 -3.13 -5.15
N LEU A 840 19.34 -2.06 -5.81
CA LEU A 840 19.60 -0.67 -5.38
C LEU A 840 18.65 -0.28 -4.24
N SER A 841 19.16 0.47 -3.27
CA SER A 841 18.33 1.14 -2.28
C SER A 841 17.50 2.27 -2.90
N GLY A 842 16.40 2.67 -2.25
CA GLY A 842 15.57 3.79 -2.71
C GLY A 842 16.36 5.08 -2.91
N GLY A 843 17.26 5.41 -1.98
CA GLY A 843 18.13 6.58 -2.08
C GLY A 843 19.15 6.49 -3.22
N GLU A 844 19.70 5.31 -3.52
CA GLU A 844 20.59 5.10 -4.67
C GLU A 844 19.82 5.27 -5.99
N ALA A 845 18.63 4.69 -6.09
CA ALA A 845 17.76 4.85 -7.26
C ALA A 845 17.41 6.33 -7.51
N GLN A 846 17.09 7.07 -6.47
CA GLN A 846 16.79 8.50 -6.54
C GLN A 846 18.01 9.31 -7.01
N ARG A 847 19.21 9.03 -6.49
CA ARG A 847 20.46 9.69 -6.92
C ARG A 847 20.84 9.35 -8.36
N ILE A 848 20.55 8.14 -8.84
CA ILE A 848 20.73 7.79 -10.28
C ILE A 848 19.78 8.62 -11.16
N LYS A 849 18.52 8.83 -10.73
CA LYS A 849 17.58 9.72 -11.43
C LYS A 849 18.11 11.15 -11.48
N LEU A 850 18.62 11.64 -10.36
CA LEU A 850 19.25 12.96 -10.26
C LEU A 850 20.47 13.09 -11.19
N ALA A 851 21.34 12.06 -11.25
CA ALA A 851 22.49 12.03 -12.15
C ALA A 851 22.08 12.13 -13.63
N LYS A 852 21.00 11.46 -14.03
CA LYS A 852 20.45 11.55 -15.39
C LYS A 852 20.00 12.97 -15.73
N GLU A 853 19.35 13.66 -14.80
CA GLU A 853 18.91 15.05 -15.03
C GLU A 853 20.09 16.02 -15.07
N LEU A 854 21.14 15.81 -14.25
CA LEU A 854 22.41 16.57 -14.34
C LEU A 854 23.11 16.45 -15.70
N SER A 855 22.92 15.33 -16.40
CA SER A 855 23.51 15.11 -17.72
C SER A 855 22.79 15.85 -18.86
N LYS A 856 21.61 16.43 -18.59
CA LYS A 856 20.81 17.14 -19.59
C LYS A 856 21.09 18.64 -19.57
N ARG A 857 20.87 19.30 -20.71
CA ARG A 857 20.96 20.75 -20.81
C ARG A 857 19.76 21.39 -20.07
N SER A 858 20.06 22.30 -19.14
CA SER A 858 19.04 23.03 -18.40
C SER A 858 18.44 24.16 -19.22
N THR A 859 17.12 24.35 -19.14
CA THR A 859 16.39 25.48 -19.71
C THR A 859 16.33 26.69 -18.75
N GLY A 860 16.65 26.49 -17.48
CA GLY A 860 16.51 27.50 -16.41
C GLY A 860 15.06 27.76 -15.97
N ARG A 861 14.10 26.96 -16.47
CA ARG A 861 12.67 27.04 -16.15
C ARG A 861 12.08 25.68 -15.75
N THR A 862 12.93 24.72 -15.39
CA THR A 862 12.49 23.40 -14.93
C THR A 862 12.19 23.42 -13.44
N MET A 863 11.07 22.82 -13.04
CA MET A 863 10.76 22.54 -11.63
C MET A 863 11.12 21.09 -11.31
N TYR A 864 12.00 20.91 -10.34
CA TYR A 864 12.34 19.61 -9.78
C TYR A 864 11.61 19.41 -8.45
N ILE A 865 10.94 18.30 -8.29
CA ILE A 865 10.32 17.88 -7.03
C ILE A 865 11.06 16.65 -6.54
N LEU A 866 11.51 16.69 -5.28
CA LEU A 866 12.22 15.59 -4.62
C LEU A 866 11.47 15.20 -3.34
N ASP A 867 11.23 13.91 -3.17
CA ASP A 867 10.60 13.35 -1.98
C ASP A 867 11.67 12.70 -1.10
N GLU A 868 11.92 13.29 0.08
CA GLU A 868 12.89 12.83 1.09
C GLU A 868 14.25 12.40 0.52
N PRO A 869 14.97 13.27 -0.21
CA PRO A 869 16.19 12.90 -0.90
C PRO A 869 17.38 12.59 0.02
N THR A 870 17.29 12.85 1.31
CA THR A 870 18.33 12.52 2.30
C THR A 870 18.23 11.13 2.89
N THR A 871 17.21 10.36 2.49
CA THR A 871 17.00 8.98 2.94
C THR A 871 18.23 8.12 2.74
N GLY A 872 18.72 7.47 3.79
CA GLY A 872 19.90 6.60 3.77
C GLY A 872 21.24 7.32 3.56
N LEU A 873 21.29 8.63 3.78
CA LEU A 873 22.49 9.42 3.58
C LEU A 873 23.15 9.82 4.90
N HIS A 874 24.46 9.58 4.99
CA HIS A 874 25.30 10.19 6.00
C HIS A 874 25.40 11.71 5.77
N GLN A 875 25.62 12.50 6.83
CA GLN A 875 25.75 13.98 6.74
C GLN A 875 26.77 14.46 5.69
N HIS A 876 27.85 13.70 5.48
CA HIS A 876 28.84 13.97 4.43
C HIS A 876 28.26 13.88 3.03
N ASP A 877 27.38 12.89 2.78
CA ASP A 877 26.72 12.70 1.48
C ASP A 877 25.60 13.72 1.28
N ILE A 878 24.91 14.13 2.35
CA ILE A 878 23.92 15.23 2.34
C ILE A 878 24.58 16.53 1.87
N LYS A 879 25.79 16.83 2.32
CA LYS A 879 26.53 18.01 1.85
C LYS A 879 26.72 17.99 0.33
N LYS A 880 27.14 16.87 -0.24
CA LYS A 880 27.29 16.71 -1.70
C LYS A 880 25.96 16.86 -2.45
N LEU A 881 24.89 16.27 -1.91
CA LEU A 881 23.54 16.42 -2.46
C LEU A 881 23.10 17.90 -2.50
N LEU A 882 23.31 18.64 -1.42
CA LEU A 882 22.99 20.07 -1.33
C LEU A 882 23.76 20.91 -2.34
N GLU A 883 25.03 20.63 -2.58
CA GLU A 883 25.83 21.29 -3.62
C GLU A 883 25.20 21.13 -5.00
N ILE A 884 24.64 19.95 -5.30
CA ILE A 884 23.93 19.65 -6.56
C ILE A 884 22.61 20.42 -6.63
N LEU A 885 21.77 20.37 -5.58
CA LEU A 885 20.49 21.08 -5.55
C LEU A 885 20.68 22.59 -5.72
N HIS A 886 21.68 23.15 -5.03
CA HIS A 886 22.06 24.57 -5.20
C HIS A 886 22.58 24.88 -6.59
N THR A 887 23.24 23.94 -7.27
CA THR A 887 23.66 24.09 -8.67
C THR A 887 22.45 24.18 -9.61
N PHE A 888 21.42 23.33 -9.42
CA PHE A 888 20.19 23.46 -10.20
C PHE A 888 19.51 24.82 -10.03
N VAL A 889 19.44 25.30 -8.81
CA VAL A 889 18.86 26.62 -8.52
C VAL A 889 19.71 27.75 -9.12
N ALA A 890 21.04 27.64 -9.07
CA ALA A 890 21.95 28.62 -9.67
C ALA A 890 21.77 28.71 -11.21
N LEU A 891 21.38 27.62 -11.86
CA LEU A 891 21.02 27.57 -13.29
C LEU A 891 19.62 28.14 -13.60
N GLY A 892 18.92 28.70 -12.60
CA GLY A 892 17.60 29.35 -12.77
C GLY A 892 16.41 28.43 -12.51
N ASN A 893 16.62 27.15 -12.25
CA ASN A 893 15.54 26.20 -11.99
C ASN A 893 14.94 26.36 -10.60
N THR A 894 13.74 25.85 -10.42
CA THR A 894 13.08 25.78 -9.11
C THR A 894 13.22 24.37 -8.56
N VAL A 895 13.60 24.26 -7.30
CA VAL A 895 13.72 22.97 -6.61
C VAL A 895 12.81 22.97 -5.40
N VAL A 896 11.87 22.01 -5.37
CA VAL A 896 10.96 21.78 -4.25
C VAL A 896 11.33 20.44 -3.61
N VAL A 897 11.56 20.45 -2.31
CA VAL A 897 11.99 19.26 -1.56
C VAL A 897 11.03 19.03 -0.40
N ILE A 898 10.45 17.83 -0.32
CA ILE A 898 9.77 17.39 0.90
C ILE A 898 10.84 16.82 1.80
N GLU A 899 11.03 17.41 3.00
CA GLU A 899 12.14 17.02 3.87
C GLU A 899 11.85 17.17 5.37
N HIS A 900 12.56 16.32 6.12
CA HIS A 900 12.59 16.34 7.59
C HIS A 900 13.99 16.62 8.14
N ASN A 901 15.03 16.47 7.31
CA ASN A 901 16.40 16.67 7.71
C ASN A 901 16.70 18.17 7.93
N LEU A 902 17.07 18.53 9.15
CA LEU A 902 17.32 19.93 9.55
C LEU A 902 18.49 20.55 8.80
N ASP A 903 19.49 19.77 8.38
CA ASP A 903 20.62 20.26 7.60
C ASP A 903 20.18 20.73 6.20
N VAL A 904 19.21 20.08 5.58
CA VAL A 904 18.61 20.54 4.32
C VAL A 904 17.73 21.75 4.57
N ILE A 905 16.85 21.68 5.57
CA ILE A 905 15.88 22.73 5.88
C ILE A 905 16.58 24.07 6.18
N LYS A 906 17.70 24.06 6.97
CA LYS A 906 18.44 25.28 7.27
C LYS A 906 19.11 25.93 6.04
N THR A 907 19.35 25.15 4.97
CA THR A 907 19.95 25.67 3.73
C THR A 907 18.93 26.15 2.71
N ALA A 908 17.64 25.89 2.90
CA ALA A 908 16.57 26.29 2.00
C ALA A 908 16.42 27.82 1.87
N ASP A 909 16.02 28.29 0.69
CA ASP A 909 15.71 29.72 0.48
C ASP A 909 14.31 30.06 1.04
N TYR A 910 13.38 29.10 1.00
CA TYR A 910 11.99 29.23 1.44
C TYR A 910 11.50 27.93 2.08
N ILE A 911 10.69 28.03 3.11
CA ILE A 911 10.08 26.91 3.79
C ILE A 911 8.56 27.07 3.75
N VAL A 912 7.85 25.95 3.55
CA VAL A 912 6.42 25.82 3.76
C VAL A 912 6.22 24.71 4.81
N ASP A 913 5.80 25.11 6.02
CA ASP A 913 5.63 24.18 7.14
C ASP A 913 4.17 23.80 7.32
N MET A 914 3.89 22.48 7.27
CA MET A 914 2.55 21.91 7.32
C MET A 914 2.26 21.25 8.68
N GLY A 915 1.04 21.45 9.17
CA GLY A 915 0.62 20.85 10.44
C GLY A 915 -0.75 21.32 10.88
N PRO A 916 -0.96 21.53 12.23
CA PRO A 916 0.01 21.38 13.32
C PRO A 916 0.38 19.93 13.65
N GLU A 917 -0.53 18.96 13.36
CA GLU A 917 -0.35 17.53 13.61
C GLU A 917 -0.59 16.69 12.34
N GLY A 918 -0.60 15.37 12.46
CA GLY A 918 -0.94 14.45 11.37
C GLY A 918 -2.45 14.23 11.24
N GLY A 919 -2.89 13.62 10.12
CA GLY A 919 -4.26 13.21 9.87
C GLY A 919 -5.25 14.37 9.84
N VAL A 920 -6.41 14.19 10.47
CA VAL A 920 -7.52 15.17 10.46
C VAL A 920 -7.12 16.49 11.14
N LYS A 921 -6.24 16.43 12.13
CA LYS A 921 -5.75 17.63 12.85
C LYS A 921 -4.65 18.38 12.07
N GLY A 922 -4.17 17.81 10.96
CA GLY A 922 -3.20 18.41 10.06
C GLY A 922 -3.83 19.12 8.87
N GLY A 923 -3.12 19.10 7.74
CA GLY A 923 -3.62 19.59 6.45
C GLY A 923 -3.72 21.10 6.31
N LYS A 924 -2.96 21.87 7.08
CA LYS A 924 -2.87 23.33 7.00
C LYS A 924 -1.42 23.75 6.82
N ILE A 925 -1.18 24.89 6.18
CA ILE A 925 0.10 25.58 6.24
C ILE A 925 0.10 26.40 7.54
N ILE A 926 1.03 26.10 8.43
CA ILE A 926 1.17 26.79 9.72
C ILE A 926 2.09 27.99 9.57
N ALA A 927 3.11 27.83 8.75
CA ALA A 927 4.15 28.81 8.56
C ALA A 927 4.70 28.75 7.13
N GLU A 928 5.01 29.92 6.55
CA GLU A 928 5.73 30.02 5.29
C GLU A 928 6.69 31.22 5.31
N GLY A 929 7.82 31.09 4.67
CA GLY A 929 8.82 32.13 4.63
C GLY A 929 10.26 31.66 4.64
N LYS A 930 11.21 32.51 5.05
CA LYS A 930 12.60 32.15 5.23
C LYS A 930 12.76 31.26 6.48
N PRO A 931 13.79 30.41 6.55
CA PRO A 931 14.07 29.60 7.74
C PRO A 931 14.11 30.44 9.05
N GLU A 932 14.67 31.64 8.98
CA GLU A 932 14.78 32.57 10.13
C GLU A 932 13.41 33.10 10.60
N ASP A 933 12.44 33.19 9.72
CA ASP A 933 11.09 33.64 10.05
C ASP A 933 10.24 32.51 10.65
N ILE A 934 10.41 31.27 10.15
CA ILE A 934 9.73 30.08 10.67
C ILE A 934 10.12 29.84 12.15
N CYS A 935 11.37 30.07 12.52
CA CYS A 935 11.84 29.94 13.91
C CYS A 935 11.12 30.84 14.93
N LYS A 936 10.44 31.89 14.47
CA LYS A 936 9.68 32.83 15.32
C LYS A 936 8.26 32.35 15.62
N ILE A 937 7.78 31.37 14.87
CA ILE A 937 6.40 30.88 14.95
C ILE A 937 6.33 29.74 15.99
N LYS A 938 5.59 29.97 17.08
CA LYS A 938 5.52 29.03 18.21
C LYS A 938 4.84 27.70 17.85
N ASP A 939 3.91 27.70 16.92
CA ASP A 939 3.15 26.50 16.53
C ASP A 939 3.91 25.62 15.53
N SER A 940 5.05 26.10 15.00
CA SER A 940 5.90 25.34 14.09
C SER A 940 6.88 24.48 14.88
N TYR A 941 6.66 23.16 14.88
CA TYR A 941 7.64 22.23 15.44
C TYR A 941 8.97 22.29 14.68
N THR A 942 8.90 22.33 13.34
CA THR A 942 10.10 22.52 12.50
C THR A 942 10.89 23.77 12.92
N GLY A 943 10.20 24.89 13.17
CA GLY A 943 10.82 26.14 13.63
C GLY A 943 11.51 26.00 14.99
N GLN A 944 10.89 25.26 15.92
CA GLN A 944 11.48 25.04 17.26
C GLN A 944 12.79 24.25 17.17
N PHE A 945 12.83 23.15 16.39
CA PHE A 945 14.05 22.34 16.20
C PHE A 945 15.12 23.03 15.34
N LEU A 946 14.69 23.91 14.41
CA LEU A 946 15.61 24.64 13.53
C LEU A 946 16.34 25.79 14.24
N LYS A 947 15.69 26.40 15.22
CA LYS A 947 16.20 27.59 15.94
C LYS A 947 17.63 27.44 16.47
N PRO A 948 18.01 26.34 17.15
CA PRO A 948 19.40 26.18 17.64
C PRO A 948 20.47 26.08 16.54
N LEU A 949 20.07 25.71 15.31
CA LEU A 949 20.98 25.50 14.19
C LEU A 949 21.21 26.74 13.32
N LEU A 950 20.40 27.78 13.51
CA LEU A 950 20.50 29.06 12.79
C LEU A 950 21.14 30.18 13.63
N VAL A 951 21.31 29.94 14.92
CA VAL A 951 21.98 30.91 15.87
C VAL A 951 23.48 30.88 15.76
#